data_0801074cfb0f40220cbd15eead2b9970
#
_entry.id   0801074cfb0f40220cbd15eead2b9970
#
_cell.length_a   1.000
_cell.length_b   1.000
_cell.length_c   1.000
_cell.angle_alpha   90.00
_cell.angle_beta   90.00
_cell.angle_gamma   90.00
#
_symmetry.space_group_name_H-M   'P 1'
#
loop_
_entity.id
_entity.type
_entity.pdbx_description
1 polymer ?
#
loop_
_entity_poly.entity_id
_entity_poly.type
_entity_poly.pdbx_seq_one_letter_code
_entity_poly.pdbx_strand_id
1 'polypeptide(L)'
;MNKELLKKILIYAGIILLFAVIAYGFVPQVLSGKIVNQSDISSWKGMANEAMNHNAAHPEDPTAWTNSMFGGMPTTATIDDFHGDWTDYIYDLLLTGRRPATYLFLTLVGAFLLMLSMGMNGIVAVAGAIAVAFCSYNMQIIQVGHNTKMQAIAYFPWVLAGVIYTYRAALRAVDGPKWLPKTILGATLFAFALSMQIKANHIQITYYLAIVIFVYAIALLISLCIDKEKRSRLGRFFAASALLLVIGCIGIATNANKLIPTYEYTPYTMRGGSELSGSGDGHNAKGLDLNYATAWSYGIEEMPNLLIPNFNGGSSAGPLDMDSETGKLLKRAGQPNLRQTLKAMPLYWGPQPFTAGPMYMGAISVFLFVLGLCLIKGREKWWIVVSTVIAILLAWGSHFMWFTRLWFDYAPFYNKFRTVSMALIVLQVTLPLLGFYALDKIVKEKFDKKTFMKAGYIAYGITAGFCLLCVLIPGIAGTFTGSVDAGQPEILIDALVADRRMLLVKDALRSLVLITVVFALLIWAFRLPKRDAVGPEGSFARKARMTMVAFAMIFLVWIDLVSVGKRYLNKSHFITPKDFTAQYELRPVDKIILEDPDPDYRVLDISVNTFNSSIPSYHHKTIGGYSPVKLQRYQDLIERYITPEIYDIYDVVNAAETVTEVSENLPELKVVSMLNGRYIILGGEYPPVVNPHAYGNAWFVSSAVEASTPDEEIALLASTDLRDVAVIGADFDDAFELISGSSVLRSQDGEPASIVLTHYAPNELRYSYNTDTERAAIFSEIYYPKGWKAWIEPAGKYGEVRNGHYQPTEDARTADIFRADWMLRGVIVPEGEGQIIMRFEPDSYQLGENVSRASSIALILLLLASITGVIISKNK
;
A
#
# COMPACT_ATOMS: atom_id res chain seq x y z
N MET A 1 -35.49 5.24 29.28
CA MET A 1 -35.09 4.53 28.03
C MET A 1 -36.07 3.37 27.82
N ASN A 2 -36.64 3.24 26.60
CA ASN A 2 -37.61 2.18 26.29
C ASN A 2 -36.90 0.81 26.39
N LYS A 3 -37.53 -0.20 27.04
CA LYS A 3 -36.98 -1.57 27.23
C LYS A 3 -36.54 -2.21 25.89
N GLU A 4 -37.27 -1.97 24.81
CA GLU A 4 -36.93 -2.46 23.47
C GLU A 4 -35.63 -1.82 22.89
N LEU A 5 -35.43 -0.54 23.14
CA LEU A 5 -34.22 0.17 22.75
C LEU A 5 -33.01 -0.35 23.54
N LEU A 6 -33.16 -0.54 24.86
CA LEU A 6 -32.10 -1.10 25.70
C LEU A 6 -31.72 -2.51 25.25
N LYS A 7 -32.70 -3.37 24.94
CA LYS A 7 -32.45 -4.73 24.44
C LYS A 7 -31.66 -4.71 23.13
N LYS A 8 -32.01 -3.80 22.18
CA LYS A 8 -31.24 -3.66 20.92
C LYS A 8 -29.82 -3.19 21.17
N ILE A 9 -29.61 -2.21 22.04
CA ILE A 9 -28.27 -1.71 22.39
C ILE A 9 -27.43 -2.86 22.98
N LEU A 10 -27.96 -3.63 23.91
CA LEU A 10 -27.25 -4.77 24.52
C LEU A 10 -26.90 -5.84 23.48
N ILE A 11 -27.81 -6.14 22.54
CA ILE A 11 -27.50 -7.11 21.47
C ILE A 11 -26.36 -6.64 20.60
N TYR A 12 -26.39 -5.37 20.13
CA TYR A 12 -25.29 -4.84 19.28
C TYR A 12 -23.98 -4.70 20.05
N ALA A 13 -24.01 -4.29 21.33
CA ALA A 13 -22.84 -4.27 22.19
C ALA A 13 -22.24 -5.68 22.36
N GLY A 14 -23.10 -6.69 22.55
CA GLY A 14 -22.66 -8.09 22.59
C GLY A 14 -22.02 -8.57 21.29
N ILE A 15 -22.55 -8.15 20.13
CA ILE A 15 -21.93 -8.46 18.82
C ILE A 15 -20.57 -7.79 18.66
N ILE A 16 -20.44 -6.52 19.05
CA ILE A 16 -19.15 -5.81 19.00
C ILE A 16 -18.11 -6.48 19.91
N LEU A 17 -18.53 -6.88 21.12
CA LEU A 17 -17.67 -7.63 22.03
C LEU A 17 -17.28 -8.99 21.43
N LEU A 18 -18.21 -9.70 20.79
CA LEU A 18 -17.91 -10.94 20.07
C LEU A 18 -16.86 -10.73 18.98
N PHE A 19 -16.96 -9.64 18.22
CA PHE A 19 -15.96 -9.31 17.19
C PHE A 19 -14.58 -9.03 17.78
N ALA A 20 -14.51 -8.35 18.93
CA ALA A 20 -13.26 -8.18 19.65
C ALA A 20 -12.68 -9.53 20.10
N VAL A 21 -13.51 -10.40 20.69
CA VAL A 21 -13.08 -11.76 21.08
C VAL A 21 -12.60 -12.58 19.88
N ILE A 22 -13.28 -12.50 18.74
CA ILE A 22 -12.89 -13.18 17.51
C ILE A 22 -11.54 -12.66 17.00
N ALA A 23 -11.36 -11.34 16.91
CA ALA A 23 -10.15 -10.72 16.40
C ALA A 23 -8.93 -11.03 17.28
N TYR A 24 -9.04 -10.83 18.59
CA TYR A 24 -7.96 -11.13 19.54
C TYR A 24 -7.72 -12.64 19.73
N GLY A 25 -8.77 -13.44 19.67
CA GLY A 25 -8.67 -14.91 19.73
C GLY A 25 -7.95 -15.52 18.51
N PHE A 26 -8.01 -14.84 17.36
CA PHE A 26 -7.23 -15.24 16.19
C PHE A 26 -5.73 -14.94 16.35
N VAL A 27 -5.33 -13.86 16.99
CA VAL A 27 -3.93 -13.46 17.21
C VAL A 27 -3.64 -13.21 18.70
N PRO A 28 -3.76 -14.21 19.58
CA PRO A 28 -3.66 -14.04 21.02
C PRO A 28 -2.26 -13.57 21.47
N GLN A 29 -1.22 -13.74 20.62
CA GLN A 29 0.15 -13.33 20.89
C GLN A 29 0.26 -11.84 21.17
N VAL A 30 -0.60 -11.00 20.59
CA VAL A 30 -0.59 -9.56 20.83
C VAL A 30 -0.95 -9.20 22.29
N LEU A 31 -1.71 -10.06 22.98
CA LEU A 31 -2.05 -9.87 24.39
C LEU A 31 -0.82 -10.01 25.31
N SER A 32 0.16 -10.82 24.90
CA SER A 32 1.45 -10.96 25.59
C SER A 32 2.52 -9.94 25.13
N GLY A 33 2.11 -8.90 24.37
CA GLY A 33 3.02 -7.83 23.93
C GLY A 33 3.87 -8.17 22.70
N LYS A 34 3.66 -9.35 22.07
CA LYS A 34 4.36 -9.70 20.85
C LYS A 34 3.79 -8.94 19.65
N ILE A 35 4.66 -8.66 18.68
CA ILE A 35 4.34 -8.00 17.41
C ILE A 35 4.59 -8.96 16.24
N VAL A 36 3.96 -8.70 15.11
CA VAL A 36 4.24 -9.46 13.88
C VAL A 36 5.61 -9.02 13.35
N ASN A 37 6.45 -9.99 12.98
CA ASN A 37 7.70 -9.73 12.26
C ASN A 37 7.37 -9.41 10.81
N GLN A 38 7.51 -8.14 10.43
CA GLN A 38 7.05 -7.59 9.16
C GLN A 38 8.19 -6.92 8.41
N SER A 39 8.58 -7.45 7.26
CA SER A 39 9.67 -6.91 6.42
C SER A 39 9.44 -5.47 6.00
N ASP A 40 8.20 -5.12 5.60
CA ASP A 40 7.87 -3.75 5.18
C ASP A 40 7.98 -2.75 6.33
N ILE A 41 7.67 -3.16 7.57
CA ILE A 41 7.85 -2.30 8.74
C ILE A 41 9.33 -2.14 9.09
N SER A 42 10.14 -3.18 8.87
CA SER A 42 11.58 -3.08 8.99
C SER A 42 12.12 -2.03 8.01
N SER A 43 11.74 -2.13 6.75
CA SER A 43 12.12 -1.14 5.74
C SER A 43 11.62 0.27 6.08
N TRP A 44 10.34 0.39 6.50
CA TRP A 44 9.77 1.68 6.89
C TRP A 44 10.54 2.35 8.04
N LYS A 45 10.95 1.59 9.06
CA LYS A 45 11.75 2.15 10.16
C LYS A 45 13.10 2.67 9.69
N GLY A 46 13.78 1.96 8.78
CA GLY A 46 15.02 2.44 8.20
C GLY A 46 14.84 3.77 7.46
N MET A 47 13.80 3.85 6.60
CA MET A 47 13.47 5.08 5.86
C MET A 47 13.13 6.27 6.73
N ALA A 48 12.41 6.04 7.84
CA ALA A 48 11.80 7.08 8.64
C ALA A 48 12.67 7.57 9.80
N ASN A 49 13.73 6.83 10.16
CA ASN A 49 14.45 7.04 11.42
C ASN A 49 15.06 8.44 11.54
N GLU A 50 15.72 8.94 10.50
CA GLU A 50 16.33 10.28 10.50
C GLU A 50 15.31 11.37 10.78
N ALA A 51 14.25 11.42 9.96
CA ALA A 51 13.25 12.48 10.08
C ALA A 51 12.40 12.34 11.35
N MET A 52 12.09 11.11 11.81
CA MET A 52 11.39 10.90 13.08
C MET A 52 12.23 11.36 14.28
N ASN A 53 13.53 11.10 14.28
CA ASN A 53 14.43 11.56 15.34
C ASN A 53 14.55 13.08 15.33
N HIS A 54 14.69 13.70 14.15
CA HIS A 54 14.72 15.15 14.01
C HIS A 54 13.42 15.78 14.54
N ASN A 55 12.26 15.30 14.10
CA ASN A 55 10.96 15.84 14.49
C ASN A 55 10.67 15.65 15.99
N ALA A 56 11.15 14.56 16.57
CA ALA A 56 11.05 14.34 18.01
C ALA A 56 11.95 15.29 18.82
N ALA A 57 13.13 15.65 18.29
CA ALA A 57 14.06 16.58 18.93
C ALA A 57 13.68 18.06 18.69
N HIS A 58 13.07 18.37 17.55
CA HIS A 58 12.71 19.70 17.07
C HIS A 58 11.23 19.79 16.67
N PRO A 59 10.27 19.63 17.59
CA PRO A 59 8.85 19.68 17.27
C PRO A 59 8.38 21.05 16.77
N GLU A 60 9.16 22.11 17.03
CA GLU A 60 8.93 23.47 16.52
C GLU A 60 9.37 23.67 15.07
N ASP A 61 10.27 22.83 14.56
CA ASP A 61 10.80 22.88 13.18
C ASP A 61 10.90 21.48 12.56
N PRO A 62 9.76 20.80 12.32
CA PRO A 62 9.75 19.43 11.80
C PRO A 62 10.21 19.40 10.34
N THR A 63 10.97 18.36 10.00
CA THR A 63 11.40 18.16 8.60
C THR A 63 10.33 17.46 7.76
N ALA A 64 10.20 17.88 6.52
CA ALA A 64 9.47 17.20 5.45
C ALA A 64 10.42 16.61 4.39
N TRP A 65 11.72 16.57 4.65
CA TRP A 65 12.78 15.99 3.84
C TRP A 65 13.59 14.96 4.63
N THR A 66 14.14 13.95 3.95
CA THR A 66 15.11 13.01 4.53
C THR A 66 16.26 12.79 3.56
N ASN A 67 17.48 12.65 4.09
CA ASN A 67 18.69 12.27 3.36
C ASN A 67 19.09 10.82 3.62
N SER A 68 18.30 10.06 4.40
CA SER A 68 18.62 8.70 4.82
C SER A 68 18.73 7.69 3.66
N MET A 69 18.13 7.98 2.49
CA MET A 69 18.17 7.09 1.33
C MET A 69 18.12 7.86 0.01
N PHE A 70 18.67 7.26 -1.04
CA PHE A 70 18.71 7.82 -2.40
C PHE A 70 19.27 9.24 -2.46
N GLY A 71 20.19 9.58 -1.56
CA GLY A 71 20.78 10.90 -1.45
C GLY A 71 19.85 12.03 -1.02
N GLY A 72 18.56 11.76 -0.87
CA GLY A 72 17.56 12.73 -0.39
C GLY A 72 16.23 12.68 -1.13
N MET A 73 15.12 12.83 -0.38
CA MET A 73 13.76 12.88 -0.94
C MET A 73 12.75 13.46 0.07
N PRO A 74 11.59 13.98 -0.42
CA PRO A 74 10.49 14.38 0.44
C PRO A 74 9.93 13.22 1.27
N THR A 75 9.51 13.49 2.51
CA THR A 75 8.98 12.46 3.44
C THR A 75 7.50 12.16 3.23
N THR A 76 6.81 12.78 2.26
CA THR A 76 5.35 12.68 2.04
C THR A 76 4.76 11.28 2.07
N ALA A 77 5.52 10.28 1.62
CA ALA A 77 5.08 8.89 1.57
C ALA A 77 5.58 8.06 2.77
N THR A 78 6.41 8.63 3.63
CA THR A 78 7.14 7.89 4.67
C THR A 78 6.70 8.27 6.08
N ILE A 79 6.52 9.57 6.36
CA ILE A 79 6.18 10.10 7.68
C ILE A 79 4.93 10.95 7.59
N ASP A 80 4.08 10.81 8.61
CA ASP A 80 2.88 11.59 8.84
C ASP A 80 3.05 12.40 10.14
N ASP A 81 3.73 13.52 10.07
CA ASP A 81 3.90 14.41 11.24
C ASP A 81 3.07 15.69 11.05
N PHE A 82 1.81 15.50 10.67
CA PHE A 82 0.87 16.57 10.41
C PHE A 82 -0.20 16.61 11.53
N HIS A 83 -0.47 17.78 12.05
CA HIS A 83 -1.37 17.98 13.19
C HIS A 83 -2.67 18.75 12.84
N GLY A 84 -2.83 19.18 11.58
CA GLY A 84 -3.98 19.97 11.16
C GLY A 84 -5.30 19.21 11.13
N ASP A 85 -5.28 17.90 10.96
CA ASP A 85 -6.50 17.10 10.85
C ASP A 85 -7.03 16.65 12.22
N TRP A 86 -8.09 17.29 12.70
CA TRP A 86 -8.73 16.94 13.96
C TRP A 86 -9.43 15.57 13.96
N THR A 87 -9.63 14.95 12.80
CA THR A 87 -10.14 13.58 12.75
C THR A 87 -9.08 12.53 13.14
N ASP A 88 -7.79 12.91 13.28
CA ASP A 88 -6.72 12.03 13.75
C ASP A 88 -7.01 11.47 15.13
N TYR A 89 -7.55 12.26 16.05
CA TYR A 89 -7.93 11.78 17.38
C TYR A 89 -8.94 10.63 17.33
N ILE A 90 -9.85 10.64 16.35
CA ILE A 90 -10.84 9.56 16.18
C ILE A 90 -10.21 8.37 15.46
N TYR A 91 -9.34 8.62 14.50
CA TYR A 91 -8.59 7.58 13.81
C TYR A 91 -7.72 6.79 14.79
N ASP A 92 -6.98 7.48 15.65
CA ASP A 92 -6.13 6.89 16.67
C ASP A 92 -6.97 6.14 17.72
N LEU A 93 -8.10 6.71 18.13
CA LEU A 93 -9.04 6.01 19.03
C LEU A 93 -9.53 4.69 18.41
N LEU A 94 -9.85 4.65 17.12
CA LEU A 94 -10.25 3.44 16.42
C LEU A 94 -9.12 2.42 16.31
N LEU A 95 -7.87 2.89 16.32
CA LEU A 95 -6.65 2.07 16.22
C LEU A 95 -5.97 1.79 17.58
N THR A 96 -6.53 2.24 18.70
CA THR A 96 -5.93 2.06 20.06
C THR A 96 -5.73 0.59 20.45
N GLY A 97 -6.42 -0.34 19.82
CA GLY A 97 -6.19 -1.77 20.01
C GLY A 97 -4.82 -2.23 19.48
N ARG A 98 -4.41 -3.43 19.91
CA ARG A 98 -3.14 -4.02 19.47
C ARG A 98 -3.21 -4.53 18.03
N ARG A 99 -2.27 -4.11 17.19
CA ARG A 99 -2.13 -4.60 15.82
C ARG A 99 -1.63 -6.05 15.81
N PRO A 100 -2.14 -6.94 14.92
CA PRO A 100 -3.12 -6.71 13.87
C PRO A 100 -4.58 -6.96 14.30
N ALA A 101 -4.87 -7.30 15.56
CA ALA A 101 -6.23 -7.59 16.01
C ALA A 101 -7.20 -6.43 15.71
N THR A 102 -6.74 -5.18 15.86
CA THR A 102 -7.54 -3.98 15.56
C THR A 102 -7.98 -3.94 14.11
N TYR A 103 -7.13 -4.29 13.15
CA TYR A 103 -7.48 -4.30 11.72
C TYR A 103 -8.60 -5.30 11.43
N LEU A 104 -8.51 -6.51 12.01
CA LEU A 104 -9.54 -7.53 11.87
C LEU A 104 -10.85 -7.09 12.52
N PHE A 105 -10.77 -6.48 13.69
CA PHE A 105 -11.92 -5.92 14.39
C PHE A 105 -12.65 -4.86 13.57
N LEU A 106 -11.91 -3.88 13.01
CA LEU A 106 -12.48 -2.83 12.15
C LEU A 106 -13.14 -3.41 10.91
N THR A 107 -12.50 -4.42 10.29
CA THR A 107 -13.07 -5.11 9.12
C THR A 107 -14.38 -5.83 9.48
N LEU A 108 -14.42 -6.54 10.62
CA LEU A 108 -15.62 -7.22 11.11
C LEU A 108 -16.78 -6.24 11.34
N VAL A 109 -16.51 -5.13 12.04
CA VAL A 109 -17.53 -4.11 12.31
C VAL A 109 -18.02 -3.47 11.00
N GLY A 110 -17.11 -3.08 10.11
CA GLY A 110 -17.47 -2.48 8.82
C GLY A 110 -18.30 -3.40 7.94
N ALA A 111 -17.88 -4.65 7.79
CA ALA A 111 -18.62 -5.64 7.02
C ALA A 111 -20.00 -5.93 7.63
N PHE A 112 -20.10 -5.98 8.96
CA PHE A 112 -21.39 -6.10 9.65
C PHE A 112 -22.31 -4.92 9.37
N LEU A 113 -21.80 -3.68 9.45
CA LEU A 113 -22.57 -2.47 9.10
C LEU A 113 -23.01 -2.48 7.64
N LEU A 114 -22.16 -2.93 6.72
CA LEU A 114 -22.49 -3.09 5.31
C LEU A 114 -23.66 -4.07 5.12
N MET A 115 -23.58 -5.25 5.74
CA MET A 115 -24.64 -6.25 5.69
C MET A 115 -25.96 -5.71 6.26
N LEU A 116 -25.92 -5.00 7.40
CA LEU A 116 -27.08 -4.33 7.98
C LEU A 116 -27.65 -3.23 7.07
N SER A 117 -26.78 -2.45 6.40
CA SER A 117 -27.21 -1.43 5.45
C SER A 117 -27.98 -2.02 4.27
N MET A 118 -27.68 -3.26 3.88
CA MET A 118 -28.44 -4.05 2.90
C MET A 118 -29.74 -4.63 3.46
N GLY A 119 -30.01 -4.52 4.78
CA GLY A 119 -31.20 -5.00 5.47
C GLY A 119 -31.16 -6.49 5.80
N MET A 120 -30.00 -7.06 5.95
CA MET A 120 -29.84 -8.47 6.38
C MET A 120 -30.12 -8.63 7.87
N ASN A 121 -30.48 -9.87 8.27
CA ASN A 121 -30.62 -10.26 9.66
C ASN A 121 -29.26 -10.22 10.37
N GLY A 122 -29.22 -9.78 11.63
CA GLY A 122 -27.98 -9.63 12.40
C GLY A 122 -27.15 -10.90 12.51
N ILE A 123 -27.75 -12.09 12.65
CA ILE A 123 -27.02 -13.36 12.75
C ILE A 123 -26.32 -13.68 11.41
N VAL A 124 -27.04 -13.53 10.31
CA VAL A 124 -26.47 -13.72 8.96
C VAL A 124 -25.40 -12.68 8.68
N ALA A 125 -25.60 -11.44 9.14
CA ALA A 125 -24.62 -10.37 9.00
C ALA A 125 -23.32 -10.65 9.76
N VAL A 126 -23.36 -11.31 10.92
CA VAL A 126 -22.16 -11.77 11.66
C VAL A 126 -21.36 -12.79 10.83
N ALA A 127 -22.04 -13.81 10.26
CA ALA A 127 -21.36 -14.79 9.41
C ALA A 127 -20.73 -14.15 8.16
N GLY A 128 -21.45 -13.22 7.52
CA GLY A 128 -20.92 -12.45 6.37
C GLY A 128 -19.76 -11.53 6.74
N ALA A 129 -19.77 -10.93 7.92
CA ALA A 129 -18.66 -10.12 8.42
C ALA A 129 -17.39 -10.95 8.62
N ILE A 130 -17.51 -12.17 9.16
CA ILE A 130 -16.41 -13.13 9.29
C ILE A 130 -15.87 -13.50 7.91
N ALA A 131 -16.75 -13.73 6.93
CA ALA A 131 -16.35 -14.08 5.57
C ALA A 131 -15.49 -12.98 4.90
N VAL A 132 -15.82 -11.71 5.12
CA VAL A 132 -15.02 -10.57 4.62
C VAL A 132 -13.70 -10.43 5.40
N ALA A 133 -13.74 -10.49 6.73
CA ALA A 133 -12.58 -10.18 7.55
C ALA A 133 -11.48 -11.26 7.49
N PHE A 134 -11.84 -12.53 7.33
CA PHE A 134 -10.91 -13.66 7.37
C PHE A 134 -10.56 -14.26 6.01
N CYS A 135 -10.80 -13.54 4.91
CA CYS A 135 -10.19 -13.85 3.62
C CYS A 135 -8.67 -14.01 3.78
N SER A 136 -8.07 -15.03 3.13
CA SER A 136 -6.64 -15.34 3.31
C SER A 136 -5.72 -14.18 2.96
N TYR A 137 -6.09 -13.35 2.01
CA TYR A 137 -5.33 -12.18 1.60
C TYR A 137 -5.06 -11.20 2.76
N ASN A 138 -6.04 -10.98 3.64
CA ASN A 138 -5.83 -10.12 4.80
C ASN A 138 -4.72 -10.65 5.71
N MET A 139 -4.62 -11.98 5.88
CA MET A 139 -3.58 -12.59 6.70
C MET A 139 -2.20 -12.44 6.06
N GLN A 140 -2.13 -12.60 4.75
CA GLN A 140 -0.89 -12.46 3.97
C GLN A 140 -0.35 -11.02 4.04
N ILE A 141 -1.17 -10.01 3.75
CA ILE A 141 -0.74 -8.61 3.77
C ILE A 141 -0.41 -8.11 5.19
N ILE A 142 -1.04 -8.66 6.23
CA ILE A 142 -0.66 -8.41 7.62
C ILE A 142 0.72 -9.02 7.89
N GLN A 143 0.97 -10.24 7.42
CA GLN A 143 2.22 -10.93 7.68
C GLN A 143 3.42 -10.22 7.05
N VAL A 144 3.30 -9.74 5.80
CA VAL A 144 4.39 -9.02 5.11
C VAL A 144 4.54 -7.55 5.56
N GLY A 145 3.52 -6.94 6.18
CA GLY A 145 3.60 -5.58 6.71
C GLY A 145 2.87 -4.51 5.91
N HIS A 146 2.03 -4.87 4.94
CA HIS A 146 1.21 -3.91 4.19
C HIS A 146 0.07 -3.33 5.05
N ASN A 147 0.44 -2.68 6.16
CA ASN A 147 -0.51 -2.20 7.17
C ASN A 147 -1.45 -1.12 6.63
N THR A 148 -0.94 -0.19 5.82
CA THR A 148 -1.74 0.87 5.16
C THR A 148 -2.80 0.27 4.24
N LYS A 149 -2.44 -0.75 3.47
CA LYS A 149 -3.35 -1.50 2.62
C LYS A 149 -4.43 -2.20 3.44
N MET A 150 -4.04 -2.89 4.52
CA MET A 150 -4.99 -3.58 5.40
C MET A 150 -5.98 -2.62 6.05
N GLN A 151 -5.53 -1.44 6.46
CA GLN A 151 -6.41 -0.40 7.01
C GLN A 151 -7.40 0.11 5.97
N ALA A 152 -6.93 0.41 4.74
CA ALA A 152 -7.81 0.85 3.66
C ALA A 152 -8.87 -0.22 3.31
N ILE A 153 -8.50 -1.51 3.33
CA ILE A 153 -9.43 -2.63 3.16
C ILE A 153 -10.43 -2.69 4.33
N ALA A 154 -9.99 -2.46 5.57
CA ALA A 154 -10.88 -2.48 6.73
C ALA A 154 -11.96 -1.41 6.66
N TYR A 155 -11.66 -0.22 6.15
CA TYR A 155 -12.63 0.87 5.97
C TYR A 155 -13.47 0.76 4.70
N PHE A 156 -13.11 -0.07 3.73
CA PHE A 156 -13.87 -0.27 2.49
C PHE A 156 -15.37 -0.56 2.74
N PRO A 157 -15.75 -1.54 3.58
CA PRO A 157 -17.15 -1.83 3.84
C PRO A 157 -17.87 -0.72 4.65
N TRP A 158 -17.16 0.09 5.46
CA TRP A 158 -17.74 1.24 6.15
C TRP A 158 -18.20 2.31 5.16
N VAL A 159 -17.33 2.65 4.21
CA VAL A 159 -17.64 3.64 3.17
C VAL A 159 -18.82 3.19 2.32
N LEU A 160 -18.80 1.94 1.85
CA LEU A 160 -19.88 1.37 1.04
C LEU A 160 -21.21 1.31 1.83
N ALA A 161 -21.14 0.98 3.13
CA ALA A 161 -22.31 1.00 4.02
C ALA A 161 -22.93 2.39 4.13
N GLY A 162 -22.12 3.44 4.26
CA GLY A 162 -22.54 4.83 4.30
C GLY A 162 -23.29 5.26 3.03
N VAL A 163 -22.74 4.90 1.86
CA VAL A 163 -23.37 5.16 0.55
C VAL A 163 -24.73 4.47 0.44
N ILE A 164 -24.77 3.16 0.71
CA ILE A 164 -26.01 2.38 0.62
C ILE A 164 -27.07 2.92 1.60
N TYR A 165 -26.68 3.23 2.84
CA TYR A 165 -27.58 3.80 3.84
C TYR A 165 -28.13 5.15 3.39
N THR A 166 -27.31 6.03 2.82
CA THR A 166 -27.71 7.36 2.30
C THR A 166 -28.80 7.23 1.25
N TYR A 167 -28.58 6.42 0.21
CA TYR A 167 -29.58 6.24 -0.83
C TYR A 167 -30.84 5.55 -0.31
N ARG A 168 -30.72 4.58 0.60
CA ARG A 168 -31.90 3.94 1.20
C ARG A 168 -32.70 4.89 2.08
N ALA A 169 -32.05 5.81 2.79
CA ALA A 169 -32.71 6.85 3.57
C ALA A 169 -33.44 7.84 2.66
N ALA A 170 -32.80 8.31 1.59
CA ALA A 170 -33.37 9.24 0.62
C ALA A 170 -34.59 8.67 -0.12
N LEU A 171 -34.48 7.41 -0.53
CA LEU A 171 -35.49 6.73 -1.34
C LEU A 171 -36.60 6.05 -0.52
N ARG A 172 -36.64 6.26 0.80
CA ARG A 172 -37.71 5.74 1.66
C ARG A 172 -39.06 6.38 1.30
N ALA A 173 -40.10 5.56 1.33
CA ALA A 173 -41.47 6.04 1.15
C ALA A 173 -41.93 6.79 2.41
N VAL A 174 -41.70 8.09 2.47
CA VAL A 174 -42.12 9.00 3.52
C VAL A 174 -42.55 10.32 2.89
N ASP A 175 -43.54 10.95 3.48
CA ASP A 175 -44.07 12.22 3.00
C ASP A 175 -43.18 13.40 3.42
N GLY A 176 -43.19 14.43 2.58
CA GLY A 176 -42.46 15.66 2.84
C GLY A 176 -40.94 15.47 3.00
N PRO A 177 -40.26 16.37 3.70
CA PRO A 177 -38.79 16.35 3.87
C PRO A 177 -38.26 15.38 4.95
N LYS A 178 -39.11 14.52 5.53
CA LYS A 178 -38.71 13.57 6.61
C LYS A 178 -37.63 12.58 6.22
N TRP A 179 -37.31 12.45 4.94
CA TRP A 179 -36.19 11.66 4.44
C TRP A 179 -34.82 12.35 4.65
N LEU A 180 -34.77 13.69 4.67
CA LEU A 180 -33.57 14.50 4.60
C LEU A 180 -32.61 14.31 5.80
N PRO A 181 -33.06 14.36 7.09
CA PRO A 181 -32.13 14.22 8.22
C PRO A 181 -31.33 12.92 8.23
N LYS A 182 -31.97 11.79 7.88
CA LYS A 182 -31.27 10.49 7.80
C LYS A 182 -30.36 10.40 6.59
N THR A 183 -30.70 11.08 5.50
CA THR A 183 -29.86 11.13 4.29
C THR A 183 -28.60 11.95 4.56
N ILE A 184 -28.72 13.12 5.21
CA ILE A 184 -27.56 13.92 5.62
C ILE A 184 -26.68 13.13 6.59
N LEU A 185 -27.26 12.48 7.62
CA LEU A 185 -26.50 11.63 8.52
C LEU A 185 -25.76 10.52 7.77
N GLY A 186 -26.40 9.88 6.79
CA GLY A 186 -25.80 8.85 5.97
C GLY A 186 -24.61 9.37 5.16
N ALA A 187 -24.77 10.52 4.49
CA ALA A 187 -23.72 11.17 3.72
C ALA A 187 -22.54 11.63 4.62
N THR A 188 -22.83 12.08 5.84
CA THR A 188 -21.79 12.46 6.80
C THR A 188 -21.02 11.24 7.32
N LEU A 189 -21.71 10.15 7.63
CA LEU A 189 -21.06 8.88 8.02
C LEU A 189 -20.22 8.29 6.89
N PHE A 190 -20.70 8.39 5.64
CA PHE A 190 -19.92 8.05 4.46
C PHE A 190 -18.64 8.88 4.37
N ALA A 191 -18.74 10.21 4.47
CA ALA A 191 -17.60 11.10 4.36
C ALA A 191 -16.57 10.87 5.50
N PHE A 192 -17.08 10.59 6.71
CA PHE A 192 -16.24 10.24 7.84
C PHE A 192 -15.48 8.92 7.60
N ALA A 193 -16.16 7.89 7.12
CA ALA A 193 -15.53 6.63 6.77
C ALA A 193 -14.53 6.77 5.61
N LEU A 194 -14.84 7.62 4.62
CA LEU A 194 -13.95 7.93 3.50
C LEU A 194 -12.70 8.69 3.97
N SER A 195 -12.85 9.66 4.87
CA SER A 195 -11.73 10.34 5.53
C SER A 195 -10.78 9.33 6.20
N MET A 196 -11.31 8.41 7.01
CA MET A 196 -10.52 7.36 7.66
C MET A 196 -9.83 6.42 6.67
N GLN A 197 -10.49 6.09 5.55
CA GLN A 197 -9.92 5.24 4.51
C GLN A 197 -8.76 5.90 3.78
N ILE A 198 -8.89 7.19 3.42
CA ILE A 198 -7.84 7.96 2.75
C ILE A 198 -6.65 8.15 3.69
N LYS A 199 -6.91 8.39 4.97
CA LYS A 199 -5.89 8.51 6.01
C LYS A 199 -4.98 7.26 6.10
N ALA A 200 -5.50 6.08 5.79
CA ALA A 200 -4.71 4.86 5.68
C ALA A 200 -3.63 4.93 4.56
N ASN A 201 -3.62 5.98 3.75
CA ASN A 201 -2.64 6.28 2.70
C ASN A 201 -2.46 5.15 1.67
N HIS A 202 -3.57 4.56 1.21
CA HIS A 202 -3.55 3.54 0.15
C HIS A 202 -4.65 3.80 -0.90
N ILE A 203 -4.45 4.86 -1.68
CA ILE A 203 -5.45 5.45 -2.60
C ILE A 203 -5.96 4.46 -3.66
N GLN A 204 -5.14 3.48 -4.08
CA GLN A 204 -5.55 2.47 -5.05
C GLN A 204 -6.77 1.65 -4.56
N ILE A 205 -6.86 1.35 -3.26
CA ILE A 205 -8.02 0.68 -2.66
C ILE A 205 -9.28 1.56 -2.75
N THR A 206 -9.11 2.85 -2.46
CA THR A 206 -10.20 3.85 -2.57
C THR A 206 -10.66 4.01 -4.02
N TYR A 207 -9.74 3.93 -4.99
CA TYR A 207 -10.07 3.96 -6.41
C TYR A 207 -10.98 2.79 -6.83
N TYR A 208 -10.63 1.55 -6.43
CA TYR A 208 -11.49 0.39 -6.71
C TYR A 208 -12.85 0.51 -6.01
N LEU A 209 -12.90 1.07 -4.81
CA LEU A 209 -14.17 1.35 -4.13
C LEU A 209 -15.01 2.39 -4.87
N ALA A 210 -14.40 3.43 -5.42
CA ALA A 210 -15.10 4.43 -6.23
C ALA A 210 -15.77 3.81 -7.45
N ILE A 211 -15.12 2.85 -8.13
CA ILE A 211 -15.72 2.06 -9.22
C ILE A 211 -16.97 1.31 -8.73
N VAL A 212 -16.88 0.64 -7.59
CA VAL A 212 -18.03 -0.10 -7.00
C VAL A 212 -19.17 0.84 -6.66
N ILE A 213 -18.89 2.00 -6.08
CA ILE A 213 -19.91 3.03 -5.74
C ILE A 213 -20.57 3.55 -7.02
N PHE A 214 -19.81 3.81 -8.05
CA PHE A 214 -20.30 4.28 -9.35
C PHE A 214 -21.23 3.24 -10.01
N VAL A 215 -20.81 1.98 -10.05
CA VAL A 215 -21.64 0.86 -10.56
C VAL A 215 -22.93 0.74 -9.74
N TYR A 216 -22.88 0.85 -8.41
CA TYR A 216 -24.05 0.83 -7.55
C TYR A 216 -25.01 1.99 -7.84
N ALA A 217 -24.49 3.22 -7.98
CA ALA A 217 -25.30 4.40 -8.27
C ALA A 217 -25.99 4.30 -9.65
N ILE A 218 -25.27 3.83 -10.68
CA ILE A 218 -25.83 3.58 -12.01
C ILE A 218 -26.95 2.52 -11.95
N ALA A 219 -26.71 1.39 -11.31
CA ALA A 219 -27.71 0.34 -11.19
C ALA A 219 -28.97 0.82 -10.45
N LEU A 220 -28.78 1.69 -9.44
CA LEU A 220 -29.87 2.32 -8.71
C LEU A 220 -30.66 3.29 -9.61
N LEU A 221 -29.95 4.14 -10.35
CA LEU A 221 -30.57 5.09 -11.30
C LEU A 221 -31.39 4.35 -12.37
N ILE A 222 -30.82 3.33 -13.01
CA ILE A 222 -31.50 2.49 -14.00
C ILE A 222 -32.77 1.87 -13.38
N SER A 223 -32.67 1.34 -12.15
CA SER A 223 -33.82 0.76 -11.44
C SER A 223 -34.93 1.77 -11.20
N LEU A 224 -34.57 3.04 -10.89
CA LEU A 224 -35.58 4.12 -10.70
C LEU A 224 -36.20 4.59 -12.02
N CYS A 225 -35.42 4.59 -13.13
CA CYS A 225 -35.93 4.96 -14.44
C CYS A 225 -36.92 3.93 -15.03
N ILE A 226 -36.65 2.64 -14.81
CA ILE A 226 -37.49 1.54 -15.30
C ILE A 226 -38.81 1.43 -14.52
N ASP A 227 -38.77 1.60 -13.19
CA ASP A 227 -39.92 1.45 -12.31
C ASP A 227 -40.73 2.75 -12.27
N LYS A 228 -41.86 2.74 -12.97
CA LYS A 228 -42.75 3.93 -13.09
C LYS A 228 -43.17 4.49 -11.74
N GLU A 229 -43.45 3.63 -10.74
CA GLU A 229 -43.84 4.06 -9.38
C GLU A 229 -42.72 4.74 -8.61
N LYS A 230 -41.47 4.34 -8.87
CA LYS A 230 -40.30 4.90 -8.19
C LYS A 230 -39.71 6.11 -8.91
N ARG A 231 -40.12 6.37 -10.16
CA ARG A 231 -39.60 7.50 -10.95
C ARG A 231 -39.79 8.87 -10.26
N SER A 232 -40.87 9.03 -9.48
CA SER A 232 -41.12 10.23 -8.66
C SER A 232 -40.00 10.51 -7.64
N ARG A 233 -39.13 9.54 -7.34
CA ARG A 233 -37.99 9.66 -6.40
C ARG A 233 -36.66 10.01 -7.06
N LEU A 234 -36.60 10.24 -8.38
CA LEU A 234 -35.38 10.65 -9.08
C LEU A 234 -34.79 11.94 -8.50
N GLY A 235 -35.60 12.93 -8.16
CA GLY A 235 -35.11 14.15 -7.50
C GLY A 235 -34.42 13.87 -6.17
N ARG A 236 -34.90 12.91 -5.37
CA ARG A 236 -34.24 12.49 -4.11
C ARG A 236 -32.99 11.71 -4.36
N PHE A 237 -32.88 10.95 -5.45
CA PHE A 237 -31.66 10.27 -5.87
C PHE A 237 -30.58 11.30 -6.19
N PHE A 238 -30.88 12.30 -7.03
CA PHE A 238 -29.92 13.34 -7.37
C PHE A 238 -29.53 14.20 -6.16
N ALA A 239 -30.46 14.53 -5.28
CA ALA A 239 -30.17 15.22 -4.04
C ALA A 239 -29.24 14.42 -3.11
N ALA A 240 -29.46 13.10 -2.97
CA ALA A 240 -28.60 12.22 -2.22
C ALA A 240 -27.20 12.09 -2.85
N SER A 241 -27.12 12.03 -4.19
CA SER A 241 -25.85 12.01 -4.93
C SER A 241 -25.07 13.31 -4.73
N ALA A 242 -25.75 14.46 -4.80
CA ALA A 242 -25.13 15.75 -4.53
C ALA A 242 -24.60 15.86 -3.09
N LEU A 243 -25.38 15.39 -2.10
CA LEU A 243 -24.93 15.33 -0.69
C LEU A 243 -23.71 14.42 -0.51
N LEU A 244 -23.70 13.25 -1.13
CA LEU A 244 -22.56 12.34 -1.10
C LEU A 244 -21.32 12.99 -1.73
N LEU A 245 -21.46 13.69 -2.85
CA LEU A 245 -20.35 14.39 -3.50
C LEU A 245 -19.83 15.53 -2.63
N VAL A 246 -20.69 16.46 -2.23
CA VAL A 246 -20.27 17.67 -1.49
C VAL A 246 -19.67 17.32 -0.12
N ILE A 247 -20.36 16.47 0.66
CA ILE A 247 -19.88 16.09 1.99
C ILE A 247 -18.67 15.11 1.85
N GLY A 248 -18.67 14.29 0.77
CA GLY A 248 -17.53 13.45 0.43
C GLY A 248 -16.26 14.25 0.12
N CYS A 249 -16.37 15.35 -0.63
CA CYS A 249 -15.24 16.27 -0.87
C CYS A 249 -14.70 16.85 0.44
N ILE A 250 -15.56 17.18 1.42
CA ILE A 250 -15.11 17.60 2.76
C ILE A 250 -14.35 16.45 3.43
N GLY A 251 -14.85 15.20 3.34
CA GLY A 251 -14.16 14.02 3.88
C GLY A 251 -12.81 13.74 3.20
N ILE A 252 -12.68 14.00 1.91
CA ILE A 252 -11.38 13.91 1.19
C ILE A 252 -10.45 15.03 1.68
N ALA A 253 -10.96 16.26 1.78
CA ALA A 253 -10.18 17.44 2.14
C ALA A 253 -9.62 17.39 3.57
N THR A 254 -10.17 16.57 4.48
CA THR A 254 -9.53 16.36 5.80
C THR A 254 -8.12 15.79 5.70
N ASN A 255 -7.77 15.15 4.58
CA ASN A 255 -6.46 14.57 4.31
C ASN A 255 -5.64 15.42 3.30
N ALA A 256 -5.97 16.70 3.15
CA ALA A 256 -5.27 17.59 2.22
C ALA A 256 -3.78 17.72 2.56
N ASN A 257 -3.43 17.65 3.84
CA ASN A 257 -2.04 17.64 4.33
C ASN A 257 -1.18 16.49 3.76
N LYS A 258 -1.80 15.37 3.36
CA LYS A 258 -1.12 14.25 2.67
C LYS A 258 -1.31 14.32 1.16
N LEU A 259 -2.52 14.66 0.72
CA LEU A 259 -2.89 14.58 -0.69
C LEU A 259 -2.23 15.68 -1.52
N ILE A 260 -2.13 16.91 -1.00
CA ILE A 260 -1.56 18.04 -1.75
C ILE A 260 -0.04 17.82 -1.97
N PRO A 261 0.77 17.56 -0.92
CA PRO A 261 2.20 17.27 -1.13
C PRO A 261 2.44 16.02 -1.99
N THR A 262 1.63 14.97 -1.82
CA THR A 262 1.76 13.75 -2.65
C THR A 262 1.45 14.05 -4.12
N TYR A 263 0.43 14.87 -4.40
CA TYR A 263 0.10 15.27 -5.77
C TYR A 263 1.21 16.10 -6.40
N GLU A 264 1.80 17.04 -5.64
CA GLU A 264 2.94 17.85 -6.08
C GLU A 264 4.18 17.00 -6.36
N TYR A 265 4.45 15.99 -5.51
CA TYR A 265 5.62 15.14 -5.62
C TYR A 265 5.51 14.07 -6.73
N THR A 266 4.31 13.55 -6.97
CA THR A 266 4.07 12.41 -7.89
C THR A 266 4.69 12.58 -9.29
N PRO A 267 4.63 13.75 -9.96
CA PRO A 267 5.21 13.94 -11.30
C PRO A 267 6.72 13.69 -11.38
N TYR A 268 7.44 13.89 -10.29
CA TYR A 268 8.91 13.75 -10.23
C TYR A 268 9.37 12.34 -9.85
N THR A 269 8.43 11.49 -9.48
CA THR A 269 8.72 10.10 -9.06
C THR A 269 8.63 9.13 -10.23
N MET A 270 9.01 7.87 -10.01
CA MET A 270 8.77 6.77 -10.96
C MET A 270 7.31 6.69 -11.46
N ARG A 271 6.34 7.29 -10.72
CA ARG A 271 4.93 7.36 -11.15
C ARG A 271 4.66 8.51 -12.11
N GLY A 272 5.58 9.45 -12.25
CA GLY A 272 5.53 10.53 -13.25
C GLY A 272 5.93 10.07 -14.64
N GLY A 273 6.82 9.09 -14.73
CA GLY A 273 7.49 8.62 -15.95
C GLY A 273 8.91 9.20 -16.08
N SER A 274 9.71 8.65 -16.98
CA SER A 274 11.05 9.14 -17.29
C SER A 274 11.02 10.19 -18.40
N GLU A 275 11.94 11.13 -18.32
CA GLU A 275 12.19 12.15 -19.35
C GLU A 275 13.07 11.60 -20.49
N LEU A 276 13.70 10.44 -20.30
CA LEU A 276 14.61 9.84 -21.27
C LEU A 276 13.86 9.19 -22.43
N SER A 277 14.38 9.39 -23.64
CA SER A 277 13.86 8.75 -24.83
C SER A 277 14.19 7.27 -24.82
N GLY A 278 13.19 6.41 -25.14
CA GLY A 278 13.36 4.95 -25.15
C GLY A 278 13.10 4.25 -23.82
N SER A 279 12.78 4.97 -22.75
CA SER A 279 12.27 4.38 -21.52
C SER A 279 10.78 4.07 -21.68
N GLY A 280 10.45 2.79 -21.90
CA GLY A 280 9.07 2.29 -22.02
C GLY A 280 8.57 2.09 -23.45
N ASP A 281 7.42 1.41 -23.60
CA ASP A 281 6.77 1.02 -24.89
C ASP A 281 6.28 2.21 -25.77
N GLY A 282 6.82 3.41 -25.62
CA GLY A 282 6.55 4.57 -26.50
C GLY A 282 5.14 5.17 -26.38
N HIS A 283 4.28 4.68 -25.51
CA HIS A 283 2.88 5.11 -25.43
C HIS A 283 2.52 6.03 -24.25
N ASN A 284 3.35 6.12 -23.21
CA ASN A 284 3.04 6.98 -22.06
C ASN A 284 4.29 7.62 -21.44
N ALA A 285 4.62 8.81 -21.89
CA ALA A 285 5.60 9.67 -21.21
C ALA A 285 5.13 10.18 -19.82
N LYS A 286 3.91 9.81 -19.38
CA LYS A 286 3.27 10.36 -18.16
C LYS A 286 2.64 9.26 -17.29
N GLY A 287 3.40 8.28 -16.84
CA GLY A 287 2.89 7.21 -15.96
C GLY A 287 3.92 6.14 -15.68
N LEU A 288 3.52 5.12 -14.93
CA LEU A 288 4.34 3.91 -14.75
C LEU A 288 4.54 3.20 -16.09
N ASP A 289 5.66 2.51 -16.23
CA ASP A 289 5.82 1.53 -17.30
C ASP A 289 4.72 0.46 -17.22
N LEU A 290 4.14 0.08 -18.35
CA LEU A 290 3.01 -0.83 -18.40
C LEU A 290 3.39 -2.24 -17.93
N ASN A 291 4.58 -2.73 -18.29
CA ASN A 291 5.06 -4.05 -17.87
C ASN A 291 5.31 -4.07 -16.35
N TYR A 292 5.91 -3.01 -15.82
CA TYR A 292 6.08 -2.85 -14.38
C TYR A 292 4.74 -2.76 -13.63
N ALA A 293 3.76 -2.01 -14.14
CA ALA A 293 2.44 -1.87 -13.54
C ALA A 293 1.68 -3.20 -13.51
N THR A 294 1.84 -4.03 -14.56
CA THR A 294 1.16 -5.32 -14.73
C THR A 294 1.99 -6.54 -14.33
N ALA A 295 3.20 -6.37 -13.80
CA ALA A 295 4.07 -7.49 -13.41
C ALA A 295 3.39 -8.49 -12.45
N TRP A 296 2.54 -8.01 -11.54
CA TRP A 296 1.71 -8.85 -10.67
C TRP A 296 0.27 -8.91 -11.21
N SER A 297 0.09 -9.47 -12.39
CA SER A 297 -1.22 -9.81 -12.94
C SER A 297 -1.69 -11.15 -12.39
N TYR A 298 -2.98 -11.26 -12.08
CA TYR A 298 -3.56 -12.52 -11.63
C TYR A 298 -3.85 -13.43 -12.82
N GLY A 299 -3.34 -14.65 -12.80
CA GLY A 299 -3.57 -15.63 -13.86
C GLY A 299 -5.05 -15.98 -14.01
N ILE A 300 -5.50 -16.17 -15.25
CA ILE A 300 -6.87 -16.67 -15.50
C ILE A 300 -7.04 -18.05 -14.88
N GLU A 301 -6.00 -18.87 -14.96
CA GLU A 301 -5.88 -20.20 -14.35
C GLU A 301 -5.78 -20.18 -12.83
N GLU A 302 -5.52 -19.04 -12.22
CA GLU A 302 -5.50 -18.88 -10.76
C GLU A 302 -6.90 -18.64 -10.15
N MET A 303 -7.92 -18.35 -10.96
CA MET A 303 -9.28 -18.09 -10.46
C MET A 303 -9.84 -19.19 -9.54
N PRO A 304 -9.54 -20.49 -9.72
CA PRO A 304 -9.97 -21.53 -8.80
C PRO A 304 -9.39 -21.40 -7.38
N ASN A 305 -8.32 -20.65 -7.15
CA ASN A 305 -7.80 -20.36 -5.81
C ASN A 305 -8.84 -19.68 -4.90
N LEU A 306 -9.82 -18.98 -5.47
CA LEU A 306 -10.92 -18.39 -4.70
C LEU A 306 -11.72 -19.46 -3.94
N LEU A 307 -11.76 -20.70 -4.48
CA LEU A 307 -12.53 -21.85 -3.99
C LEU A 307 -11.65 -22.95 -3.34
N ILE A 308 -10.45 -23.17 -3.87
CA ILE A 308 -9.51 -24.21 -3.45
C ILE A 308 -8.16 -23.54 -3.13
N PRO A 309 -7.75 -23.42 -1.85
CA PRO A 309 -6.62 -22.55 -1.46
C PRO A 309 -5.31 -22.84 -2.18
N ASN A 310 -4.93 -24.11 -2.31
CA ASN A 310 -3.67 -24.51 -2.94
C ASN A 310 -3.85 -25.00 -4.39
N PHE A 311 -4.77 -24.40 -5.15
CA PHE A 311 -4.96 -24.78 -6.55
C PHE A 311 -3.67 -24.58 -7.38
N ASN A 312 -2.97 -23.45 -7.14
CA ASN A 312 -1.66 -23.17 -7.74
C ASN A 312 -0.50 -23.30 -6.70
N GLY A 313 -0.65 -24.16 -5.71
CA GLY A 313 0.41 -24.56 -4.78
C GLY A 313 0.61 -23.71 -3.53
N GLY A 314 -0.03 -22.54 -3.44
CA GLY A 314 0.00 -21.69 -2.24
C GLY A 314 0.98 -20.53 -2.28
N SER A 315 2.02 -20.55 -1.44
CA SER A 315 3.03 -19.48 -1.32
C SER A 315 4.30 -19.81 -2.14
N SER A 316 5.00 -18.77 -2.61
CA SER A 316 6.33 -18.92 -3.24
C SER A 316 7.40 -19.42 -2.26
N ALA A 317 7.15 -19.27 -0.95
CA ALA A 317 7.99 -19.82 0.12
C ALA A 317 7.07 -20.49 1.18
N GLY A 318 6.57 -21.68 0.85
CA GLY A 318 5.61 -22.41 1.68
C GLY A 318 6.23 -23.59 2.41
N PRO A 319 5.64 -24.00 3.57
CA PRO A 319 6.16 -25.13 4.34
C PRO A 319 5.72 -26.49 3.77
N LEU A 320 6.65 -27.44 3.77
CA LEU A 320 6.40 -28.85 3.56
C LEU A 320 6.76 -29.67 4.80
N ASP A 321 6.07 -30.81 4.97
CA ASP A 321 6.35 -31.75 6.05
C ASP A 321 7.55 -32.66 5.70
N MET A 322 8.17 -33.23 6.74
CA MET A 322 9.26 -34.22 6.59
C MET A 322 8.86 -35.46 5.80
N ASP A 323 7.57 -35.79 5.81
CA ASP A 323 7.00 -36.96 5.13
C ASP A 323 6.54 -36.66 3.69
N SER A 324 6.70 -35.42 3.23
CA SER A 324 6.45 -35.06 1.84
C SER A 324 7.45 -35.72 0.89
N GLU A 325 7.16 -35.81 -0.38
CA GLU A 325 8.10 -36.43 -1.36
C GLU A 325 9.40 -35.64 -1.45
N THR A 326 9.31 -34.31 -1.45
CA THR A 326 10.47 -33.41 -1.36
C THR A 326 11.24 -33.62 -0.06
N GLY A 327 10.55 -33.73 1.08
CA GLY A 327 11.18 -33.98 2.39
C GLY A 327 11.94 -35.30 2.42
N LYS A 328 11.36 -36.37 1.88
CA LYS A 328 12.02 -37.67 1.76
C LYS A 328 13.23 -37.60 0.83
N LEU A 329 13.12 -36.89 -0.29
CA LEU A 329 14.22 -36.72 -1.25
C LEU A 329 15.39 -36.00 -0.62
N LEU A 330 15.17 -34.82 -0.04
CA LEU A 330 16.20 -33.99 0.59
C LEU A 330 16.85 -34.68 1.79
N LYS A 331 16.07 -35.48 2.55
CA LYS A 331 16.61 -36.31 3.64
C LYS A 331 17.57 -37.38 3.12
N ARG A 332 17.23 -38.04 2.01
CA ARG A 332 18.12 -39.06 1.37
C ARG A 332 19.39 -38.42 0.80
N ALA A 333 19.26 -37.19 0.28
CA ALA A 333 20.40 -36.43 -0.24
C ALA A 333 21.29 -35.84 0.88
N GLY A 334 20.97 -36.03 2.15
CA GLY A 334 21.77 -35.53 3.27
C GLY A 334 21.72 -34.00 3.42
N GLN A 335 20.64 -33.34 2.98
CA GLN A 335 20.51 -31.87 3.04
C GLN A 335 20.72 -31.35 4.46
N PRO A 336 21.73 -30.48 4.70
CA PRO A 336 21.92 -29.85 6.00
C PRO A 336 20.73 -28.94 6.34
N ASN A 337 20.40 -28.82 7.63
CA ASN A 337 19.31 -27.96 8.11
C ASN A 337 17.93 -28.24 7.46
N LEU A 338 17.68 -29.52 7.10
CA LEU A 338 16.48 -29.95 6.36
C LEU A 338 15.17 -29.33 6.87
N ARG A 339 14.98 -29.26 8.21
CA ARG A 339 13.78 -28.64 8.79
C ARG A 339 13.63 -27.16 8.46
N GLN A 340 14.73 -26.44 8.33
CA GLN A 340 14.72 -25.03 7.96
C GLN A 340 14.45 -24.87 6.45
N THR A 341 15.08 -25.69 5.62
CA THR A 341 14.86 -25.73 4.17
C THR A 341 13.39 -26.00 3.84
N LEU A 342 12.78 -26.99 4.49
CA LEU A 342 11.37 -27.34 4.26
C LEU A 342 10.36 -26.28 4.71
N LYS A 343 10.75 -25.26 5.47
CA LYS A 343 9.83 -24.16 5.83
C LYS A 343 9.58 -23.16 4.67
N ALA A 344 10.43 -23.15 3.67
CA ALA A 344 10.42 -22.15 2.59
C ALA A 344 10.58 -22.79 1.20
N MET A 345 9.81 -23.82 0.91
CA MET A 345 9.84 -24.49 -0.39
C MET A 345 9.03 -23.73 -1.43
N PRO A 346 9.45 -23.73 -2.71
CA PRO A 346 8.80 -23.00 -3.81
C PRO A 346 7.52 -23.72 -4.24
N LEU A 347 6.44 -23.55 -3.47
CA LEU A 347 5.18 -24.28 -3.72
C LEU A 347 4.31 -23.63 -4.80
N TYR A 348 4.35 -22.31 -4.92
CA TYR A 348 3.60 -21.59 -5.94
C TYR A 348 4.17 -21.88 -7.35
N TRP A 349 3.26 -22.16 -8.29
CA TRP A 349 3.61 -22.47 -9.68
C TRP A 349 2.76 -21.68 -10.69
N GLY A 350 2.05 -20.64 -10.25
CA GLY A 350 1.29 -19.72 -11.11
C GLY A 350 2.18 -18.69 -11.81
N PRO A 351 1.58 -17.78 -12.60
CA PRO A 351 2.31 -16.86 -13.48
C PRO A 351 2.85 -15.61 -12.79
N GLN A 352 2.47 -15.31 -11.54
CA GLN A 352 2.98 -14.15 -10.84
C GLN A 352 4.46 -14.36 -10.47
N PRO A 353 5.29 -13.30 -10.45
CA PRO A 353 6.72 -13.43 -10.10
C PRO A 353 6.93 -14.11 -8.74
N PHE A 354 6.13 -13.74 -7.74
CA PHE A 354 6.04 -14.38 -6.43
C PHE A 354 4.76 -13.97 -5.72
N THR A 355 4.33 -14.77 -4.76
CA THR A 355 3.17 -14.49 -3.91
C THR A 355 3.37 -15.00 -2.48
N ALA A 356 2.81 -14.29 -1.50
CA ALA A 356 2.75 -14.74 -0.11
C ALA A 356 1.70 -15.85 0.10
N GLY A 357 0.79 -16.03 -0.85
CA GLY A 357 -0.23 -17.07 -0.82
C GLY A 357 -1.43 -16.78 -1.73
N PRO A 358 -2.40 -17.69 -1.81
CA PRO A 358 -3.54 -17.58 -2.69
C PRO A 358 -4.59 -16.58 -2.20
N MET A 359 -5.35 -16.05 -3.14
CA MET A 359 -6.52 -15.20 -2.90
C MET A 359 -7.75 -16.05 -2.55
N TYR A 360 -7.73 -16.75 -1.41
CA TYR A 360 -8.83 -17.63 -1.01
C TYR A 360 -9.97 -16.87 -0.34
N MET A 361 -11.18 -16.96 -0.91
CA MET A 361 -12.38 -16.25 -0.44
C MET A 361 -13.31 -17.11 0.43
N GLY A 362 -12.99 -18.39 0.61
CA GLY A 362 -13.79 -19.36 1.33
C GLY A 362 -14.69 -20.21 0.43
N ALA A 363 -14.61 -21.53 0.56
CA ALA A 363 -15.42 -22.47 -0.22
C ALA A 363 -16.92 -22.22 0.00
N ILE A 364 -17.29 -21.93 1.23
CA ILE A 364 -18.68 -21.61 1.62
C ILE A 364 -19.14 -20.31 0.98
N SER A 365 -18.30 -19.27 0.99
CA SER A 365 -18.61 -17.95 0.40
C SER A 365 -18.82 -18.05 -1.12
N VAL A 366 -17.95 -18.80 -1.82
CA VAL A 366 -18.07 -19.02 -3.26
C VAL A 366 -19.32 -19.83 -3.60
N PHE A 367 -19.61 -20.91 -2.85
CA PHE A 367 -20.84 -21.68 -3.01
C PHE A 367 -22.08 -20.80 -2.83
N LEU A 368 -22.13 -20.01 -1.75
CA LEU A 368 -23.26 -19.10 -1.49
C LEU A 368 -23.37 -17.99 -2.54
N PHE A 369 -22.26 -17.49 -3.08
CA PHE A 369 -22.25 -16.53 -4.18
C PHE A 369 -22.90 -17.11 -5.43
N VAL A 370 -22.50 -18.33 -5.85
CA VAL A 370 -23.09 -19.02 -7.01
C VAL A 370 -24.59 -19.30 -6.75
N LEU A 371 -24.95 -19.69 -5.54
CA LEU A 371 -26.36 -19.84 -5.12
C LEU A 371 -27.10 -18.49 -5.23
N GLY A 372 -26.47 -17.40 -4.83
CA GLY A 372 -26.98 -16.03 -4.95
C GLY A 372 -27.20 -15.62 -6.41
N LEU A 373 -26.27 -15.98 -7.30
CA LEU A 373 -26.44 -15.76 -8.75
C LEU A 373 -27.71 -16.42 -9.31
N CYS A 374 -28.06 -17.59 -8.78
CA CYS A 374 -29.23 -18.34 -9.21
C CYS A 374 -30.55 -17.83 -8.56
N LEU A 375 -30.51 -17.42 -7.29
CA LEU A 375 -31.71 -17.08 -6.52
C LEU A 375 -32.09 -15.59 -6.57
N ILE A 376 -31.10 -14.70 -6.50
CA ILE A 376 -31.36 -13.28 -6.40
C ILE A 376 -31.68 -12.70 -7.76
N LYS A 377 -32.72 -11.86 -7.82
CA LYS A 377 -33.16 -11.15 -9.02
C LYS A 377 -33.10 -9.64 -8.79
N GLY A 378 -33.01 -8.88 -9.89
CA GLY A 378 -33.08 -7.44 -9.85
C GLY A 378 -31.76 -6.74 -9.53
N ARG A 379 -31.85 -5.50 -9.15
CA ARG A 379 -30.76 -4.54 -9.01
C ARG A 379 -29.63 -5.06 -8.11
N GLU A 380 -29.96 -5.63 -6.93
CA GLU A 380 -28.97 -6.02 -5.92
C GLU A 380 -28.01 -7.11 -6.46
N LYS A 381 -28.48 -7.99 -7.33
CA LYS A 381 -27.61 -8.95 -8.02
C LYS A 381 -26.68 -8.24 -9.00
N TRP A 382 -27.25 -7.38 -9.86
CA TRP A 382 -26.52 -6.91 -11.04
C TRP A 382 -25.37 -5.96 -10.70
N TRP A 383 -25.55 -5.02 -9.75
CA TRP A 383 -24.45 -4.15 -9.38
C TRP A 383 -23.30 -4.92 -8.73
N ILE A 384 -23.59 -5.94 -7.91
CA ILE A 384 -22.58 -6.79 -7.29
C ILE A 384 -21.83 -7.58 -8.37
N VAL A 385 -22.57 -8.21 -9.31
CA VAL A 385 -21.97 -9.00 -10.39
C VAL A 385 -21.11 -8.15 -11.30
N VAL A 386 -21.61 -6.99 -11.73
CA VAL A 386 -20.83 -6.08 -12.61
C VAL A 386 -19.57 -5.61 -11.93
N SER A 387 -19.64 -5.20 -10.65
CA SER A 387 -18.46 -4.82 -9.87
C SER A 387 -17.45 -5.97 -9.75
N THR A 388 -17.93 -7.21 -9.53
CA THR A 388 -17.09 -8.40 -9.45
C THR A 388 -16.38 -8.67 -10.78
N VAL A 389 -17.12 -8.60 -11.90
CA VAL A 389 -16.55 -8.84 -13.24
C VAL A 389 -15.52 -7.78 -13.61
N ILE A 390 -15.82 -6.49 -13.39
CA ILE A 390 -14.84 -5.41 -13.65
C ILE A 390 -13.57 -5.65 -12.85
N ALA A 391 -13.68 -6.01 -11.58
CA ALA A 391 -12.52 -6.26 -10.72
C ALA A 391 -11.69 -7.46 -11.19
N ILE A 392 -12.33 -8.54 -11.67
CA ILE A 392 -11.63 -9.69 -12.24
C ILE A 392 -10.88 -9.29 -13.53
N LEU A 393 -11.55 -8.58 -14.44
CA LEU A 393 -10.93 -8.14 -15.69
C LEU A 393 -9.73 -7.21 -15.45
N LEU A 394 -9.83 -6.31 -14.46
CA LEU A 394 -8.70 -5.46 -14.06
C LEU A 394 -7.57 -6.27 -13.45
N ALA A 395 -7.88 -7.28 -12.63
CA ALA A 395 -6.88 -8.11 -11.97
C ALA A 395 -6.10 -9.01 -12.93
N TRP A 396 -6.69 -9.41 -14.06
CA TRP A 396 -6.02 -10.22 -15.09
C TRP A 396 -4.88 -9.45 -15.77
N GLY A 397 -4.86 -8.12 -15.76
CA GLY A 397 -3.75 -7.29 -16.19
C GLY A 397 -3.14 -7.69 -17.53
N SER A 398 -1.89 -8.19 -17.52
CA SER A 398 -1.19 -8.66 -18.75
C SER A 398 -1.88 -9.84 -19.45
N HIS A 399 -2.66 -10.64 -18.72
CA HIS A 399 -3.42 -11.76 -19.31
C HIS A 399 -4.68 -11.30 -20.07
N PHE A 400 -5.07 -10.02 -19.92
CA PHE A 400 -6.15 -9.40 -20.69
C PHE A 400 -5.77 -7.96 -21.09
N MET A 401 -4.67 -7.82 -21.81
CA MET A 401 -3.97 -6.58 -22.11
C MET A 401 -4.85 -5.53 -22.80
N TRP A 402 -5.76 -5.92 -23.70
CA TRP A 402 -6.67 -4.98 -24.36
C TRP A 402 -7.51 -4.16 -23.33
N PHE A 403 -8.09 -4.83 -22.35
CA PHE A 403 -8.90 -4.18 -21.33
C PHE A 403 -8.02 -3.35 -20.35
N THR A 404 -6.84 -3.87 -20.03
CA THR A 404 -5.87 -3.19 -19.19
C THR A 404 -5.38 -1.89 -19.81
N ARG A 405 -5.03 -1.90 -21.12
CA ARG A 405 -4.64 -0.69 -21.87
C ARG A 405 -5.78 0.34 -21.90
N LEU A 406 -7.03 -0.08 -22.13
CA LEU A 406 -8.17 0.82 -22.12
C LEU A 406 -8.27 1.60 -20.79
N TRP A 407 -8.04 0.94 -19.65
CA TRP A 407 -8.03 1.62 -18.35
C TRP A 407 -6.76 2.43 -18.12
N PHE A 408 -5.63 1.91 -18.51
CA PHE A 408 -4.32 2.55 -18.32
C PHE A 408 -4.22 3.86 -19.10
N ASP A 409 -4.76 3.91 -20.32
CA ASP A 409 -4.68 5.07 -21.20
C ASP A 409 -5.79 6.10 -20.93
N TYR A 410 -7.00 5.66 -20.58
CA TYR A 410 -8.16 6.55 -20.53
C TYR A 410 -8.75 6.75 -19.12
N ALA A 411 -8.54 5.85 -18.17
CA ALA A 411 -9.09 6.03 -16.84
C ALA A 411 -8.20 6.98 -16.01
N PRO A 412 -8.77 8.06 -15.44
CA PRO A 412 -7.98 9.03 -14.69
C PRO A 412 -7.15 8.37 -13.58
N PHE A 413 -5.86 8.70 -13.51
CA PHE A 413 -4.91 8.22 -12.50
C PHE A 413 -4.63 6.70 -12.48
N TYR A 414 -5.27 5.88 -13.31
CA TYR A 414 -5.07 4.43 -13.28
C TYR A 414 -3.63 4.04 -13.63
N ASN A 415 -2.96 4.78 -14.51
CA ASN A 415 -1.56 4.62 -14.89
C ASN A 415 -0.54 4.98 -13.80
N LYS A 416 -1.00 5.40 -12.61
CA LYS A 416 -0.17 5.63 -11.42
C LYS A 416 -0.18 4.43 -10.47
N PHE A 417 -0.98 3.39 -10.74
CA PHE A 417 -1.14 2.22 -9.89
C PHE A 417 -0.38 1.01 -10.44
N ARG A 418 0.19 0.23 -9.54
CA ARG A 418 0.85 -1.04 -9.86
C ARG A 418 0.13 -2.22 -9.20
N THR A 419 0.55 -3.47 -9.55
CA THR A 419 0.00 -4.68 -8.94
C THR A 419 -1.51 -4.77 -9.16
N VAL A 420 -1.90 -4.89 -10.42
CA VAL A 420 -3.30 -4.88 -10.86
C VAL A 420 -4.14 -5.99 -10.22
N SER A 421 -3.52 -7.13 -9.81
CA SER A 421 -4.19 -8.20 -9.05
C SER A 421 -4.85 -7.72 -7.75
N MET A 422 -4.43 -6.57 -7.21
CA MET A 422 -5.04 -5.94 -6.04
C MET A 422 -6.53 -5.60 -6.25
N ALA A 423 -7.02 -5.47 -7.49
CA ALA A 423 -8.44 -5.28 -7.77
C ALA A 423 -9.32 -6.41 -7.20
N LEU A 424 -8.77 -7.61 -6.96
CA LEU A 424 -9.50 -8.72 -6.35
C LEU A 424 -9.99 -8.46 -4.92
N ILE A 425 -9.55 -7.40 -4.24
CA ILE A 425 -10.12 -6.99 -2.95
C ILE A 425 -11.63 -6.67 -3.06
N VAL A 426 -12.09 -6.25 -4.24
CA VAL A 426 -13.52 -6.05 -4.50
C VAL A 426 -14.27 -7.37 -4.31
N LEU A 427 -13.71 -8.51 -4.76
CA LEU A 427 -14.31 -9.83 -4.62
C LEU A 427 -14.40 -10.24 -3.15
N GLN A 428 -13.44 -9.85 -2.32
CA GLN A 428 -13.46 -10.09 -0.88
C GLN A 428 -14.73 -9.54 -0.21
N VAL A 429 -15.32 -8.48 -0.77
CA VAL A 429 -16.57 -7.89 -0.28
C VAL A 429 -17.77 -8.41 -1.09
N THR A 430 -17.68 -8.42 -2.42
CA THR A 430 -18.83 -8.71 -3.29
C THR A 430 -19.28 -10.17 -3.26
N LEU A 431 -18.36 -11.13 -3.14
CA LEU A 431 -18.73 -12.54 -3.05
C LEU A 431 -19.51 -12.84 -1.76
N PRO A 432 -18.99 -12.51 -0.56
CA PRO A 432 -19.78 -12.68 0.67
C PRO A 432 -21.08 -11.86 0.64
N LEU A 433 -21.06 -10.62 0.11
CA LEU A 433 -22.23 -9.76 0.12
C LEU A 433 -23.41 -10.39 -0.63
N LEU A 434 -23.23 -10.92 -1.84
CA LEU A 434 -24.29 -11.58 -2.58
C LEU A 434 -24.67 -12.93 -1.96
N GLY A 435 -23.69 -13.71 -1.52
CA GLY A 435 -23.89 -15.02 -0.92
C GLY A 435 -24.71 -14.94 0.37
N PHE A 436 -24.34 -14.05 1.29
CA PHE A 436 -25.03 -13.87 2.55
C PHE A 436 -26.36 -13.12 2.39
N TYR A 437 -26.47 -12.27 1.37
CA TYR A 437 -27.77 -11.68 1.00
C TYR A 437 -28.74 -12.77 0.54
N ALA A 438 -28.30 -13.75 -0.24
CA ALA A 438 -29.11 -14.90 -0.63
C ALA A 438 -29.49 -15.77 0.59
N LEU A 439 -28.51 -16.04 1.48
CA LEU A 439 -28.75 -16.76 2.74
C LEU A 439 -29.79 -16.04 3.63
N ASP A 440 -29.72 -14.71 3.74
CA ASP A 440 -30.71 -13.90 4.46
C ASP A 440 -32.14 -14.08 3.88
N LYS A 441 -32.26 -14.09 2.56
CA LYS A 441 -33.54 -14.33 1.89
C LYS A 441 -34.05 -15.77 2.12
N ILE A 442 -33.16 -16.74 2.16
CA ILE A 442 -33.49 -18.13 2.50
C ILE A 442 -34.00 -18.20 3.96
N VAL A 443 -33.26 -17.61 4.89
CA VAL A 443 -33.64 -17.59 6.32
C VAL A 443 -34.97 -16.85 6.55
N LYS A 444 -35.24 -15.81 5.76
CA LYS A 444 -36.52 -15.08 5.75
C LYS A 444 -37.63 -15.77 4.94
N GLU A 445 -37.41 -16.99 4.49
CA GLU A 445 -38.39 -17.79 3.75
C GLU A 445 -38.95 -17.14 2.47
N LYS A 446 -38.09 -16.42 1.73
CA LYS A 446 -38.49 -15.73 0.50
C LYS A 446 -38.53 -16.63 -0.73
N PHE A 447 -38.13 -17.90 -0.62
CA PHE A 447 -38.13 -18.86 -1.71
C PHE A 447 -38.89 -20.13 -1.35
N ASP A 448 -39.64 -20.66 -2.33
CA ASP A 448 -40.23 -21.99 -2.22
C ASP A 448 -39.16 -23.09 -2.36
N LYS A 449 -39.50 -24.30 -1.88
CA LYS A 449 -38.57 -25.44 -1.89
C LYS A 449 -38.09 -25.80 -3.29
N LYS A 450 -38.99 -25.77 -4.30
CA LYS A 450 -38.66 -26.15 -5.68
C LYS A 450 -37.61 -25.21 -6.30
N THR A 451 -37.82 -23.90 -6.16
CA THR A 451 -36.89 -22.86 -6.61
C THR A 451 -35.55 -22.98 -5.90
N PHE A 452 -35.55 -23.14 -4.58
CA PHE A 452 -34.31 -23.35 -3.83
C PHE A 452 -33.56 -24.61 -4.26
N MET A 453 -34.24 -25.77 -4.39
CA MET A 453 -33.58 -27.03 -4.76
C MET A 453 -32.96 -26.95 -6.17
N LYS A 454 -33.65 -26.34 -7.13
CA LYS A 454 -33.10 -26.13 -8.48
C LYS A 454 -31.82 -25.31 -8.45
N ALA A 455 -31.86 -24.15 -7.79
CA ALA A 455 -30.69 -23.27 -7.65
C ALA A 455 -29.58 -23.93 -6.84
N GLY A 456 -29.91 -24.64 -5.77
CA GLY A 456 -28.98 -25.34 -4.90
C GLY A 456 -28.23 -26.45 -5.63
N TYR A 457 -28.90 -27.30 -6.43
CA TYR A 457 -28.24 -28.33 -7.24
C TYR A 457 -27.32 -27.72 -8.32
N ILE A 458 -27.69 -26.59 -8.94
CA ILE A 458 -26.83 -25.90 -9.88
C ILE A 458 -25.57 -25.37 -9.19
N ALA A 459 -25.73 -24.68 -8.07
CA ALA A 459 -24.61 -24.14 -7.32
C ALA A 459 -23.70 -25.25 -6.78
N TYR A 460 -24.29 -26.33 -6.24
CA TYR A 460 -23.54 -27.48 -5.76
C TYR A 460 -22.79 -28.20 -6.91
N GLY A 461 -23.44 -28.41 -8.05
CA GLY A 461 -22.82 -29.03 -9.22
C GLY A 461 -21.62 -28.21 -9.74
N ILE A 462 -21.72 -26.88 -9.77
CA ILE A 462 -20.62 -26.02 -10.20
C ILE A 462 -19.48 -26.05 -9.20
N THR A 463 -19.74 -25.85 -7.91
CA THR A 463 -18.68 -25.68 -6.90
C THR A 463 -18.15 -26.99 -6.35
N ALA A 464 -19.01 -27.84 -5.80
CA ALA A 464 -18.62 -29.15 -5.26
C ALA A 464 -18.22 -30.12 -6.39
N GLY A 465 -18.91 -30.04 -7.53
CA GLY A 465 -18.55 -30.83 -8.72
C GLY A 465 -17.16 -30.50 -9.24
N PHE A 466 -16.78 -29.23 -9.31
CA PHE A 466 -15.42 -28.81 -9.66
C PHE A 466 -14.39 -29.29 -8.63
N CYS A 467 -14.67 -29.17 -7.33
CA CYS A 467 -13.79 -29.72 -6.29
C CYS A 467 -13.61 -31.24 -6.45
N LEU A 468 -14.70 -31.99 -6.74
CA LEU A 468 -14.65 -33.42 -6.97
C LEU A 468 -13.81 -33.78 -8.20
N LEU A 469 -13.92 -33.02 -9.28
CA LEU A 469 -13.07 -33.18 -10.48
C LEU A 469 -11.59 -33.01 -10.13
N CYS A 470 -11.23 -31.98 -9.35
CA CYS A 470 -9.85 -31.76 -8.90
C CYS A 470 -9.33 -32.89 -8.00
N VAL A 471 -10.19 -33.53 -7.20
CA VAL A 471 -9.81 -34.71 -6.39
C VAL A 471 -9.57 -35.95 -7.26
N LEU A 472 -10.45 -36.20 -8.24
CA LEU A 472 -10.39 -37.40 -9.08
C LEU A 472 -9.36 -37.28 -10.22
N ILE A 473 -9.21 -36.08 -10.77
CA ILE A 473 -8.34 -35.80 -11.92
C ILE A 473 -7.52 -34.53 -11.63
N PRO A 474 -6.52 -34.59 -10.72
CA PRO A 474 -5.74 -33.41 -10.32
C PRO A 474 -5.06 -32.71 -11.48
N GLY A 475 -4.69 -33.45 -12.55
CA GLY A 475 -4.09 -32.91 -13.77
C GLY A 475 -4.92 -31.87 -14.51
N ILE A 476 -6.22 -31.70 -14.19
CA ILE A 476 -7.04 -30.63 -14.75
C ILE A 476 -6.52 -29.23 -14.34
N ALA A 477 -5.75 -29.14 -13.25
CA ALA A 477 -5.15 -27.88 -12.82
C ALA A 477 -3.94 -27.46 -13.67
N GLY A 478 -3.31 -28.40 -14.38
CA GLY A 478 -2.14 -28.13 -15.23
C GLY A 478 -0.95 -29.04 -14.92
N THR A 479 0.25 -28.58 -15.28
CA THR A 479 1.52 -29.32 -15.14
C THR A 479 2.09 -29.35 -13.74
N PHE A 480 1.67 -28.45 -12.85
CA PHE A 480 2.24 -28.20 -11.52
C PHE A 480 3.68 -27.70 -11.54
N THR A 481 4.13 -27.17 -12.69
CA THR A 481 5.44 -26.56 -12.86
C THR A 481 5.28 -25.08 -13.19
N GLY A 482 6.22 -24.23 -12.73
CA GLY A 482 6.23 -22.80 -12.98
C GLY A 482 7.63 -22.29 -13.31
N SER A 483 7.76 -20.99 -13.57
CA SER A 483 9.04 -20.35 -13.91
C SER A 483 10.12 -20.54 -12.83
N VAL A 484 9.70 -20.69 -11.57
CA VAL A 484 10.59 -20.92 -10.41
C VAL A 484 11.33 -22.27 -10.49
N ASP A 485 10.81 -23.21 -11.26
CA ASP A 485 11.39 -24.54 -11.42
C ASP A 485 12.50 -24.58 -12.48
N ALA A 486 12.64 -23.52 -13.28
CA ALA A 486 13.66 -23.46 -14.33
C ALA A 486 15.10 -23.56 -13.73
N GLY A 487 15.89 -24.46 -14.29
CA GLY A 487 17.26 -24.71 -13.84
C GLY A 487 17.40 -25.58 -12.59
N GLN A 488 16.29 -26.05 -11.99
CA GLN A 488 16.33 -27.00 -10.86
C GLN A 488 16.55 -28.43 -11.36
N PRO A 489 17.16 -29.32 -10.55
CA PRO A 489 17.29 -30.73 -10.88
C PRO A 489 15.94 -31.40 -11.12
N GLU A 490 15.79 -32.19 -12.18
CA GLU A 490 14.54 -32.85 -12.55
C GLU A 490 13.94 -33.70 -11.41
N ILE A 491 14.78 -34.42 -10.68
CA ILE A 491 14.35 -35.23 -9.55
C ILE A 491 13.71 -34.38 -8.41
N LEU A 492 14.18 -33.15 -8.23
CA LEU A 492 13.58 -32.21 -7.25
C LEU A 492 12.25 -31.68 -7.77
N ILE A 493 12.18 -31.37 -9.07
CA ILE A 493 10.94 -30.91 -9.72
C ILE A 493 9.86 -31.99 -9.60
N ASP A 494 10.19 -33.26 -9.89
CA ASP A 494 9.23 -34.38 -9.78
C ASP A 494 8.68 -34.53 -8.36
N ALA A 495 9.53 -34.41 -7.34
CA ALA A 495 9.11 -34.47 -5.94
C ALA A 495 8.20 -33.29 -5.58
N LEU A 496 8.55 -32.06 -6.02
CA LEU A 496 7.72 -30.86 -5.82
C LEU A 496 6.36 -30.97 -6.53
N VAL A 497 6.32 -31.48 -7.76
CA VAL A 497 5.08 -31.75 -8.52
C VAL A 497 4.18 -32.72 -7.77
N ALA A 498 4.75 -33.79 -7.21
CA ALA A 498 3.97 -34.75 -6.40
C ALA A 498 3.37 -34.09 -5.15
N ASP A 499 4.15 -33.25 -4.45
CA ASP A 499 3.68 -32.54 -3.26
C ASP A 499 2.63 -31.47 -3.61
N ARG A 500 2.84 -30.65 -4.66
CA ARG A 500 1.87 -29.66 -5.16
C ARG A 500 0.54 -30.31 -5.54
N ARG A 501 0.59 -31.44 -6.22
CA ARG A 501 -0.60 -32.25 -6.55
C ARG A 501 -1.34 -32.72 -5.30
N MET A 502 -0.62 -33.20 -4.30
CA MET A 502 -1.20 -33.66 -3.03
C MET A 502 -1.85 -32.51 -2.27
N LEU A 503 -1.23 -31.31 -2.27
CA LEU A 503 -1.79 -30.11 -1.66
C LEU A 503 -3.11 -29.71 -2.31
N LEU A 504 -3.19 -29.73 -3.66
CA LEU A 504 -4.42 -29.49 -4.39
C LEU A 504 -5.53 -30.48 -3.97
N VAL A 505 -5.23 -31.79 -3.98
CA VAL A 505 -6.21 -32.85 -3.64
C VAL A 505 -6.75 -32.68 -2.22
N LYS A 506 -5.87 -32.42 -1.25
CA LYS A 506 -6.26 -32.21 0.15
C LYS A 506 -7.21 -31.02 0.29
N ASP A 507 -6.90 -29.89 -0.36
CA ASP A 507 -7.71 -28.67 -0.28
C ASP A 507 -9.01 -28.75 -1.10
N ALA A 508 -8.99 -29.45 -2.24
CA ALA A 508 -10.20 -29.73 -3.01
C ALA A 508 -11.18 -30.60 -2.23
N LEU A 509 -10.67 -31.65 -1.55
CA LEU A 509 -11.49 -32.51 -0.67
C LEU A 509 -12.06 -31.74 0.50
N ARG A 510 -11.24 -30.87 1.14
CA ARG A 510 -11.66 -29.99 2.23
C ARG A 510 -12.81 -29.07 1.78
N SER A 511 -12.67 -28.39 0.64
CA SER A 511 -13.69 -27.50 0.08
C SER A 511 -14.96 -28.26 -0.29
N LEU A 512 -14.83 -29.46 -0.90
CA LEU A 512 -15.94 -30.34 -1.21
C LEU A 512 -16.76 -30.71 0.04
N VAL A 513 -16.08 -31.14 1.12
CA VAL A 513 -16.74 -31.51 2.36
C VAL A 513 -17.49 -30.32 2.97
N LEU A 514 -16.87 -29.16 3.05
CA LEU A 514 -17.50 -27.95 3.62
C LEU A 514 -18.74 -27.52 2.83
N ILE A 515 -18.66 -27.49 1.49
CA ILE A 515 -19.81 -27.18 0.64
C ILE A 515 -20.92 -28.20 0.81
N THR A 516 -20.58 -29.49 0.90
CA THR A 516 -21.56 -30.58 1.08
C THR A 516 -22.29 -30.45 2.42
N VAL A 517 -21.56 -30.15 3.51
CA VAL A 517 -22.15 -29.93 4.84
C VAL A 517 -23.12 -28.74 4.81
N VAL A 518 -22.70 -27.59 4.23
CA VAL A 518 -23.56 -26.41 4.14
C VAL A 518 -24.80 -26.70 3.31
N PHE A 519 -24.65 -27.36 2.15
CA PHE A 519 -25.79 -27.68 1.30
C PHE A 519 -26.76 -28.64 1.98
N ALA A 520 -26.25 -29.67 2.69
CA ALA A 520 -27.05 -30.61 3.47
C ALA A 520 -27.83 -29.91 4.60
N LEU A 521 -27.21 -28.95 5.31
CA LEU A 521 -27.86 -28.14 6.34
C LEU A 521 -28.98 -27.27 5.74
N LEU A 522 -28.75 -26.67 4.59
CA LEU A 522 -29.77 -25.88 3.89
C LEU A 522 -30.94 -26.76 3.43
N ILE A 523 -30.68 -27.96 2.88
CA ILE A 523 -31.74 -28.91 2.52
C ILE A 523 -32.54 -29.33 3.77
N TRP A 524 -31.83 -29.64 4.89
CA TRP A 524 -32.48 -30.02 6.14
C TRP A 524 -33.43 -28.93 6.64
N ALA A 525 -33.08 -27.64 6.51
CA ALA A 525 -33.92 -26.54 6.90
C ALA A 525 -35.22 -26.44 6.08
N PHE A 526 -35.19 -26.90 4.81
CA PHE A 526 -36.37 -26.97 3.93
C PHE A 526 -37.20 -28.26 4.05
N ARG A 527 -36.79 -29.23 4.88
CA ARG A 527 -37.62 -30.42 5.13
C ARG A 527 -38.91 -29.99 5.86
N LEU A 528 -40.05 -30.21 5.25
CA LEU A 528 -41.34 -29.96 5.87
C LEU A 528 -41.53 -30.89 7.06
N PRO A 529 -42.10 -30.44 8.19
CA PRO A 529 -42.70 -31.36 9.18
C PRO A 529 -43.76 -32.21 8.49
N LYS A 530 -43.98 -33.45 9.01
CA LYS A 530 -45.01 -34.35 8.49
C LYS A 530 -46.37 -33.62 8.37
N ARG A 531 -47.22 -34.06 7.45
CA ARG A 531 -48.47 -33.41 7.00
C ARG A 531 -49.40 -32.99 8.12
N ASP A 532 -49.22 -33.47 9.35
CA ASP A 532 -50.05 -33.18 10.50
C ASP A 532 -49.69 -31.91 11.29
N ALA A 533 -48.64 -31.22 10.89
CA ALA A 533 -48.15 -30.00 11.55
C ALA A 533 -48.43 -28.71 10.73
N VAL A 534 -49.56 -28.63 10.07
CA VAL A 534 -50.05 -27.40 9.38
C VAL A 534 -50.80 -26.51 10.39
N GLY A 535 -49.99 -25.95 11.33
CA GLY A 535 -50.48 -25.05 12.36
C GLY A 535 -49.37 -24.08 12.83
N PRO A 536 -49.65 -23.21 13.82
CA PRO A 536 -48.65 -22.30 14.40
C PRO A 536 -47.35 -22.98 14.82
N GLU A 537 -47.41 -24.24 15.29
CA GLU A 537 -46.25 -25.04 15.71
C GLU A 537 -45.32 -25.45 14.56
N GLY A 538 -45.87 -25.77 13.39
CA GLY A 538 -45.06 -26.11 12.20
C GLY A 538 -44.29 -24.90 11.65
N SER A 539 -44.94 -23.73 11.74
CA SER A 539 -44.29 -22.46 11.39
C SER A 539 -43.14 -22.09 12.35
N PHE A 540 -43.36 -22.32 13.65
CA PHE A 540 -42.33 -22.11 14.69
C PHE A 540 -41.13 -23.04 14.50
N ALA A 541 -41.34 -24.34 14.29
CA ALA A 541 -40.28 -25.31 14.08
C ALA A 541 -39.41 -25.01 12.85
N ARG A 542 -40.06 -24.54 11.77
CA ARG A 542 -39.33 -24.13 10.57
C ARG A 542 -38.47 -22.88 10.80
N LYS A 543 -39.04 -21.86 11.45
CA LYS A 543 -38.30 -20.65 11.82
C LYS A 543 -37.14 -20.95 12.76
N ALA A 544 -37.31 -21.84 13.73
CA ALA A 544 -36.24 -22.29 14.62
C ALA A 544 -35.09 -22.96 13.84
N ARG A 545 -35.38 -23.85 12.88
CA ARG A 545 -34.37 -24.51 12.04
C ARG A 545 -33.60 -23.50 11.18
N MET A 546 -34.29 -22.53 10.56
CA MET A 546 -33.64 -21.47 9.79
C MET A 546 -32.70 -20.63 10.66
N THR A 547 -33.10 -20.36 11.90
CA THR A 547 -32.24 -19.66 12.88
C THR A 547 -31.04 -20.51 13.27
N MET A 548 -31.22 -21.84 13.51
CA MET A 548 -30.09 -22.73 13.77
C MET A 548 -29.09 -22.81 12.62
N VAL A 549 -29.57 -22.85 11.37
CA VAL A 549 -28.70 -22.79 10.19
C VAL A 549 -27.91 -21.48 10.17
N ALA A 550 -28.54 -20.33 10.44
CA ALA A 550 -27.82 -19.06 10.49
C ALA A 550 -26.71 -19.04 11.56
N PHE A 551 -26.93 -19.63 12.72
CA PHE A 551 -25.90 -19.80 13.75
C PHE A 551 -24.82 -20.81 13.33
N ALA A 552 -25.17 -21.96 12.75
CA ALA A 552 -24.21 -22.94 12.25
C ALA A 552 -23.29 -22.34 11.18
N MET A 553 -23.81 -21.45 10.35
CA MET A 553 -23.01 -20.75 9.34
C MET A 553 -21.88 -19.90 9.94
N ILE A 554 -22.05 -19.32 11.12
CA ILE A 554 -20.99 -18.57 11.82
C ILE A 554 -19.78 -19.48 12.06
N PHE A 555 -20.01 -20.69 12.61
CA PHE A 555 -18.96 -21.66 12.90
C PHE A 555 -18.33 -22.24 11.64
N LEU A 556 -19.15 -22.59 10.66
CA LEU A 556 -18.65 -23.20 9.42
C LEU A 556 -17.79 -22.24 8.62
N VAL A 557 -18.21 -20.99 8.49
CA VAL A 557 -17.42 -19.95 7.82
C VAL A 557 -16.13 -19.63 8.61
N TRP A 558 -16.21 -19.62 9.93
CA TRP A 558 -15.04 -19.45 10.78
C TRP A 558 -14.03 -20.60 10.58
N ILE A 559 -14.48 -21.85 10.63
CA ILE A 559 -13.62 -23.02 10.40
C ILE A 559 -13.01 -22.96 8.99
N ASP A 560 -13.83 -22.65 7.98
CA ASP A 560 -13.38 -22.56 6.59
C ASP A 560 -12.22 -21.56 6.44
N LEU A 561 -12.37 -20.37 6.90
CA LEU A 561 -11.41 -19.30 6.64
C LEU A 561 -10.22 -19.30 7.61
N VAL A 562 -10.47 -19.56 8.90
CA VAL A 562 -9.40 -19.54 9.91
C VAL A 562 -8.40 -20.66 9.69
N SER A 563 -8.85 -21.85 9.30
CA SER A 563 -7.93 -22.97 9.03
C SER A 563 -6.95 -22.67 7.88
N VAL A 564 -7.37 -21.88 6.88
CA VAL A 564 -6.50 -21.42 5.80
C VAL A 564 -5.70 -20.18 6.24
N GLY A 565 -6.34 -19.22 6.88
CA GLY A 565 -5.67 -17.98 7.35
C GLY A 565 -4.50 -18.27 8.29
N LYS A 566 -4.60 -19.29 9.14
CA LYS A 566 -3.52 -19.74 10.03
C LYS A 566 -2.30 -20.32 9.32
N ARG A 567 -2.40 -20.67 8.04
CA ARG A 567 -1.23 -21.06 7.24
C ARG A 567 -0.31 -19.84 6.99
N TYR A 568 -0.90 -18.65 6.83
CA TYR A 568 -0.24 -17.41 6.45
C TYR A 568 0.04 -16.45 7.61
N LEU A 569 -0.77 -16.50 8.67
CA LEU A 569 -0.54 -15.73 9.89
C LEU A 569 -0.74 -16.63 11.13
N ASN A 570 0.35 -17.10 11.69
CA ASN A 570 0.37 -18.02 12.84
C ASN A 570 1.40 -17.56 13.90
N LYS A 571 1.53 -18.34 14.97
CA LYS A 571 2.38 -18.00 16.11
C LYS A 571 3.86 -17.79 15.79
N SER A 572 4.39 -18.41 14.72
CA SER A 572 5.81 -18.30 14.34
C SER A 572 6.17 -16.93 13.74
N HIS A 573 5.16 -16.18 13.29
CA HIS A 573 5.35 -14.83 12.75
C HIS A 573 5.38 -13.73 13.83
N PHE A 574 5.23 -14.10 15.12
CA PHE A 574 5.23 -13.13 16.22
C PHE A 574 6.50 -13.22 17.02
N ILE A 575 7.17 -12.08 17.18
CA ILE A 575 8.41 -11.90 17.93
C ILE A 575 8.21 -10.85 19.03
N THR A 576 9.18 -10.73 19.93
CA THR A 576 9.18 -9.63 20.90
C THR A 576 9.60 -8.31 20.23
N PRO A 577 9.20 -7.14 20.75
CA PRO A 577 9.71 -5.87 20.24
C PRO A 577 11.23 -5.76 20.30
N LYS A 578 11.87 -6.37 21.31
CA LYS A 578 13.33 -6.43 21.44
C LYS A 578 13.97 -7.21 20.28
N ASP A 579 13.44 -8.41 19.97
CA ASP A 579 13.95 -9.22 18.85
C ASP A 579 13.75 -8.48 17.51
N PHE A 580 12.67 -7.70 17.38
CA PHE A 580 12.43 -6.89 16.19
C PHE A 580 13.46 -5.76 16.04
N THR A 581 13.83 -5.10 17.15
CA THR A 581 14.81 -4.00 17.11
C THR A 581 16.25 -4.47 16.97
N ALA A 582 16.54 -5.73 17.29
CA ALA A 582 17.89 -6.31 17.17
C ALA A 582 18.47 -6.24 15.74
N GLN A 583 17.61 -6.20 14.71
CA GLN A 583 18.05 -6.05 13.31
C GLN A 583 18.69 -4.68 13.00
N TYR A 584 18.54 -3.70 13.91
CA TYR A 584 19.13 -2.36 13.80
C TYR A 584 20.30 -2.16 14.79
N GLU A 585 20.79 -3.23 15.40
CA GLU A 585 22.03 -3.14 16.21
C GLU A 585 23.21 -2.78 15.29
N LEU A 586 24.06 -1.87 15.79
CA LEU A 586 25.23 -1.42 15.03
C LEU A 586 26.19 -2.58 14.76
N ARG A 587 26.41 -2.86 13.49
CA ARG A 587 27.44 -3.79 13.03
C ARG A 587 28.84 -3.21 13.33
N PRO A 588 29.89 -4.02 13.38
CA PRO A 588 31.26 -3.52 13.50
C PRO A 588 31.61 -2.43 12.49
N VAL A 589 31.25 -2.60 11.21
CA VAL A 589 31.48 -1.62 10.15
C VAL A 589 30.77 -0.30 10.41
N ASP A 590 29.52 -0.34 10.90
CA ASP A 590 28.74 0.87 11.17
C ASP A 590 29.38 1.73 12.26
N LYS A 591 29.97 1.07 13.30
CA LYS A 591 30.67 1.76 14.39
C LYS A 591 31.89 2.53 13.89
N ILE A 592 32.67 1.92 12.98
CA ILE A 592 33.83 2.56 12.37
C ILE A 592 33.41 3.79 11.56
N ILE A 593 32.37 3.66 10.73
CA ILE A 593 31.89 4.75 9.88
C ILE A 593 31.37 5.92 10.72
N LEU A 594 30.65 5.63 11.82
CA LEU A 594 30.07 6.66 12.70
C LEU A 594 31.10 7.39 13.56
N GLU A 595 32.39 7.00 13.55
CA GLU A 595 33.49 7.74 14.15
C GLU A 595 33.96 8.94 13.30
N ASP A 596 33.51 9.02 12.01
CA ASP A 596 33.85 10.14 11.14
C ASP A 596 33.13 11.41 11.65
N PRO A 597 33.84 12.51 11.95
CA PRO A 597 33.26 13.75 12.44
C PRO A 597 32.53 14.58 11.38
N ASP A 598 32.68 14.26 10.08
CA ASP A 598 31.97 14.93 9.00
C ASP A 598 30.46 14.71 9.16
N PRO A 599 29.64 15.76 9.24
CA PRO A 599 28.23 15.63 9.48
C PRO A 599 27.46 15.07 8.27
N ASP A 600 28.05 15.06 7.07
CA ASP A 600 27.34 14.70 5.84
C ASP A 600 28.22 13.99 4.81
N TYR A 601 28.16 12.68 4.83
CA TYR A 601 28.69 11.79 3.81
C TYR A 601 27.67 10.70 3.51
N ARG A 602 27.81 9.99 2.39
CA ARG A 602 26.91 8.90 2.04
C ARG A 602 27.63 7.56 2.01
N VAL A 603 26.86 6.52 2.29
CA VAL A 603 27.30 5.14 2.35
C VAL A 603 26.65 4.34 1.23
N LEU A 604 27.46 3.56 0.50
CA LEU A 604 27.01 2.55 -0.45
C LEU A 604 27.13 1.17 0.19
N ASP A 605 26.02 0.60 0.66
CA ASP A 605 26.00 -0.75 1.25
C ASP A 605 25.65 -1.79 0.19
N ILE A 606 26.62 -2.58 -0.25
CA ILE A 606 26.45 -3.68 -1.20
C ILE A 606 26.41 -5.05 -0.50
N SER A 607 26.50 -5.09 0.84
CA SER A 607 26.32 -6.32 1.62
C SER A 607 24.85 -6.76 1.71
N VAL A 608 23.93 -5.89 1.31
CA VAL A 608 22.50 -6.12 1.23
C VAL A 608 22.00 -5.88 -0.19
N ASN A 609 20.71 -6.10 -0.44
CA ASN A 609 20.13 -5.65 -1.71
C ASN A 609 20.04 -4.13 -1.70
N THR A 610 20.99 -3.44 -2.30
CA THR A 610 21.26 -2.01 -2.21
C THR A 610 20.02 -1.14 -2.48
N PHE A 611 19.21 -1.49 -3.49
CA PHE A 611 18.04 -0.70 -3.89
C PHE A 611 16.68 -1.27 -3.44
N ASN A 612 16.72 -2.34 -2.61
CA ASN A 612 15.51 -2.96 -2.03
C ASN A 612 15.60 -3.19 -0.52
N SER A 613 16.59 -2.59 0.15
CA SER A 613 16.72 -2.61 1.61
C SER A 613 16.97 -1.20 2.13
N SER A 614 16.26 -0.79 3.17
CA SER A 614 16.47 0.47 3.89
C SER A 614 16.95 0.25 5.33
N ILE A 615 17.39 -0.97 5.67
CA ILE A 615 17.99 -1.24 6.99
C ILE A 615 19.26 -0.39 7.20
N PRO A 616 20.20 -0.26 6.22
CA PRO A 616 21.35 0.62 6.36
C PRO A 616 20.98 2.08 6.59
N SER A 617 19.87 2.55 6.01
CA SER A 617 19.36 3.91 6.17
C SER A 617 18.89 4.24 7.59
N TYR A 618 18.84 3.25 8.50
CA TYR A 618 18.55 3.48 9.91
C TYR A 618 19.69 4.23 10.62
N HIS A 619 20.92 4.02 10.20
CA HIS A 619 22.12 4.60 10.81
C HIS A 619 22.87 5.57 9.90
N HIS A 620 22.74 5.41 8.58
CA HIS A 620 23.54 6.14 7.61
C HIS A 620 22.67 6.87 6.59
N LYS A 621 23.20 7.93 6.00
CA LYS A 621 22.71 8.50 4.75
C LYS A 621 23.21 7.61 3.62
N THR A 622 22.30 7.02 2.85
CA THR A 622 22.67 5.98 1.88
C THR A 622 22.40 6.40 0.44
N ILE A 623 23.28 5.92 -0.46
CA ILE A 623 23.03 5.97 -1.92
C ILE A 623 21.93 4.98 -2.31
N GLY A 624 21.82 3.86 -1.57
CA GLY A 624 20.76 2.87 -1.73
C GLY A 624 19.48 3.21 -0.99
N GLY A 625 18.65 2.20 -0.76
CA GLY A 625 17.40 2.31 -0.01
C GLY A 625 16.24 1.54 -0.62
N TYR A 626 15.04 1.73 -0.07
CA TYR A 626 13.80 1.17 -0.60
C TYR A 626 12.70 2.22 -0.61
N SER A 627 12.20 2.60 -1.78
CA SER A 627 10.99 3.39 -1.91
C SER A 627 10.29 3.12 -3.25
N PRO A 628 8.97 2.85 -3.27
CA PRO A 628 8.21 2.72 -4.51
C PRO A 628 7.87 4.08 -5.15
N VAL A 629 8.32 5.18 -4.56
CA VAL A 629 8.07 6.57 -4.99
C VAL A 629 9.36 7.40 -4.97
N LYS A 630 10.53 6.78 -5.16
CA LYS A 630 11.77 7.52 -5.35
C LYS A 630 11.71 8.41 -6.59
N LEU A 631 12.57 9.43 -6.65
CA LEU A 631 12.68 10.31 -7.81
C LEU A 631 13.04 9.51 -9.07
N GLN A 632 12.40 9.83 -10.20
CA GLN A 632 12.65 9.13 -11.46
C GLN A 632 14.07 9.36 -11.95
N ARG A 633 14.58 10.59 -11.90
CA ARG A 633 15.96 10.90 -12.28
C ARG A 633 16.98 10.09 -11.46
N TYR A 634 16.68 9.79 -10.18
CA TYR A 634 17.54 8.89 -9.39
C TYR A 634 17.46 7.43 -9.85
N GLN A 635 16.29 6.96 -10.25
CA GLN A 635 16.14 5.64 -10.87
C GLN A 635 16.96 5.53 -12.15
N ASP A 636 16.96 6.57 -12.96
CA ASP A 636 17.73 6.62 -14.20
C ASP A 636 19.25 6.56 -13.91
N LEU A 637 19.75 7.23 -12.84
CA LEU A 637 21.14 7.08 -12.37
C LEU A 637 21.46 5.67 -11.87
N ILE A 638 20.52 5.05 -11.14
CA ILE A 638 20.69 3.66 -10.68
C ILE A 638 20.90 2.73 -11.86
N GLU A 639 20.09 2.85 -12.89
CA GLU A 639 20.11 1.94 -14.05
C GLU A 639 21.31 2.18 -14.95
N ARG A 640 21.67 3.45 -15.20
CA ARG A 640 22.69 3.79 -16.17
C ARG A 640 24.12 3.84 -15.60
N TYR A 641 24.25 4.15 -14.30
CA TYR A 641 25.57 4.39 -13.70
C TYR A 641 25.81 3.62 -12.39
N ILE A 642 24.96 3.79 -11.36
CA ILE A 642 25.28 3.25 -10.04
C ILE A 642 25.33 1.72 -10.06
N THR A 643 24.44 1.06 -10.81
CA THR A 643 24.46 -0.40 -10.95
C THR A 643 25.72 -0.89 -11.70
N PRO A 644 26.13 -0.33 -12.85
CA PRO A 644 27.42 -0.60 -13.45
C PRO A 644 28.62 -0.38 -12.49
N GLU A 645 28.68 0.78 -11.81
CA GLU A 645 29.74 1.07 -10.84
C GLU A 645 29.80 0.04 -9.69
N ILE A 646 28.66 -0.51 -9.27
CA ILE A 646 28.63 -1.63 -8.30
C ILE A 646 29.25 -2.91 -8.90
N TYR A 647 29.06 -3.18 -10.19
CA TYR A 647 29.72 -4.32 -10.84
C TYR A 647 31.26 -4.10 -10.93
N ASP A 648 31.69 -2.88 -11.22
CA ASP A 648 33.13 -2.54 -11.20
C ASP A 648 33.73 -2.77 -9.81
N ILE A 649 33.01 -2.43 -8.72
CA ILE A 649 33.41 -2.75 -7.35
C ILE A 649 33.55 -4.27 -7.16
N TYR A 650 32.54 -5.06 -7.62
CA TYR A 650 32.62 -6.53 -7.49
C TYR A 650 33.81 -7.12 -8.24
N ASP A 651 34.18 -6.58 -9.39
CA ASP A 651 35.33 -7.05 -10.14
C ASP A 651 36.65 -6.83 -9.34
N VAL A 652 36.79 -5.68 -8.69
CA VAL A 652 37.94 -5.41 -7.80
C VAL A 652 37.91 -6.32 -6.56
N VAL A 653 36.74 -6.49 -5.93
CA VAL A 653 36.59 -7.36 -4.74
C VAL A 653 36.92 -8.80 -5.07
N ASN A 654 36.54 -9.29 -6.24
CA ASN A 654 36.85 -10.66 -6.68
C ASN A 654 38.34 -10.86 -6.99
N ALA A 655 39.07 -9.79 -7.31
CA ALA A 655 40.49 -9.84 -7.62
C ALA A 655 41.40 -9.61 -6.40
N ALA A 656 40.90 -8.98 -5.34
CA ALA A 656 41.65 -8.59 -4.15
C ALA A 656 41.61 -9.67 -3.06
N GLU A 657 42.71 -9.78 -2.28
CA GLU A 657 42.78 -10.67 -1.10
C GLU A 657 42.38 -9.94 0.20
N THR A 658 42.50 -8.63 0.23
CA THR A 658 42.22 -7.80 1.42
C THR A 658 41.36 -6.58 1.11
N VAL A 659 40.68 -6.05 2.13
CA VAL A 659 39.89 -4.81 2.00
C VAL A 659 40.77 -3.60 1.67
N THR A 660 42.01 -3.60 2.11
CA THR A 660 42.99 -2.55 1.79
C THR A 660 43.31 -2.55 0.30
N GLU A 661 43.52 -3.70 -0.30
CA GLU A 661 43.74 -3.84 -1.76
C GLU A 661 42.52 -3.39 -2.56
N VAL A 662 41.29 -3.65 -2.05
CA VAL A 662 40.08 -3.11 -2.68
C VAL A 662 40.11 -1.59 -2.67
N SER A 663 40.46 -0.96 -1.53
CA SER A 663 40.51 0.52 -1.43
C SER A 663 41.57 1.13 -2.35
N GLU A 664 42.75 0.49 -2.46
CA GLU A 664 43.88 0.96 -3.30
C GLU A 664 43.61 0.81 -4.80
N ASN A 665 42.82 -0.19 -5.19
CA ASN A 665 42.53 -0.49 -6.60
C ASN A 665 41.08 -0.06 -7.00
N LEU A 666 40.38 0.70 -6.16
CA LEU A 666 39.02 1.16 -6.46
C LEU A 666 39.06 2.08 -7.69
N PRO A 667 38.29 1.78 -8.75
CA PRO A 667 38.19 2.66 -9.89
C PRO A 667 37.48 3.98 -9.52
N GLU A 668 37.63 4.99 -10.35
CA GLU A 668 36.86 6.19 -10.20
C GLU A 668 35.34 5.89 -10.43
N LEU A 669 34.59 5.84 -9.34
CA LEU A 669 33.15 5.65 -9.34
C LEU A 669 32.51 7.02 -9.50
N LYS A 670 32.40 7.50 -10.73
CA LYS A 670 32.07 8.92 -11.02
C LYS A 670 30.78 9.37 -10.37
N VAL A 671 29.70 8.60 -10.52
CA VAL A 671 28.39 8.96 -9.99
C VAL A 671 28.30 8.74 -8.48
N VAL A 672 28.84 7.64 -7.96
CA VAL A 672 28.95 7.43 -6.51
C VAL A 672 29.79 8.54 -5.87
N SER A 673 30.85 9.01 -6.52
CA SER A 673 31.74 10.07 -6.02
C SER A 673 31.07 11.45 -6.00
N MET A 674 30.33 11.83 -7.06
CA MET A 674 29.58 13.10 -7.10
C MET A 674 28.43 13.13 -6.07
N LEU A 675 27.90 11.97 -5.70
CA LEU A 675 26.90 11.82 -4.64
C LEU A 675 27.55 11.79 -3.23
N ASN A 676 28.83 12.13 -3.08
CA ASN A 676 29.59 12.04 -1.84
C ASN A 676 29.57 10.64 -1.20
N GLY A 677 29.60 9.59 -2.03
CA GLY A 677 29.70 8.19 -1.59
C GLY A 677 31.08 7.89 -1.03
N ARG A 678 31.31 8.22 0.24
CA ARG A 678 32.62 8.14 0.91
C ARG A 678 32.93 6.71 1.37
N TYR A 679 31.95 5.96 1.82
CA TYR A 679 32.12 4.63 2.37
C TYR A 679 31.35 3.58 1.57
N ILE A 680 32.03 2.42 1.32
CA ILE A 680 31.42 1.26 0.68
C ILE A 680 31.47 0.10 1.68
N ILE A 681 30.32 -0.52 1.96
CA ILE A 681 30.19 -1.66 2.87
C ILE A 681 30.10 -2.94 2.06
N LEU A 682 31.11 -3.79 2.18
CA LEU A 682 31.18 -5.13 1.57
C LEU A 682 30.57 -6.21 2.46
N GLY A 683 30.59 -6.00 3.78
CA GLY A 683 30.05 -6.92 4.78
C GLY A 683 30.05 -6.31 6.18
N GLY A 684 29.15 -6.75 7.06
CA GLY A 684 28.99 -6.17 8.40
C GLY A 684 30.17 -6.32 9.33
N GLU A 685 30.99 -7.35 9.12
CA GLU A 685 32.15 -7.67 9.96
C GLU A 685 33.48 -7.14 9.40
N TYR A 686 33.50 -6.67 8.15
CA TYR A 686 34.70 -6.13 7.51
C TYR A 686 34.79 -4.61 7.74
N PRO A 687 36.01 -4.02 7.74
CA PRO A 687 36.15 -2.57 7.67
C PRO A 687 35.48 -2.00 6.42
N PRO A 688 35.01 -0.74 6.45
CA PRO A 688 34.48 -0.10 5.24
C PRO A 688 35.63 0.16 4.24
N VAL A 689 35.32 0.06 2.96
CA VAL A 689 36.19 0.56 1.89
C VAL A 689 35.99 2.07 1.82
N VAL A 690 37.06 2.84 1.87
CA VAL A 690 37.04 4.30 1.70
C VAL A 690 37.15 4.64 0.23
N ASN A 691 36.21 5.44 -0.31
CA ASN A 691 36.33 5.96 -1.66
C ASN A 691 37.19 7.24 -1.67
N PRO A 692 38.42 7.19 -2.18
CA PRO A 692 39.31 8.36 -2.20
C PRO A 692 38.86 9.43 -3.20
N HIS A 693 37.96 9.09 -4.11
CA HIS A 693 37.44 9.94 -5.18
C HIS A 693 36.15 10.70 -4.82
N ALA A 694 35.59 10.54 -3.61
CA ALA A 694 34.40 11.26 -3.19
C ALA A 694 34.61 12.78 -3.28
N TYR A 695 33.63 13.51 -3.84
CA TYR A 695 33.77 14.94 -4.11
C TYR A 695 33.58 15.83 -2.87
N GLY A 696 33.05 15.29 -1.78
CA GLY A 696 32.69 16.06 -0.58
C GLY A 696 31.29 16.65 -0.68
N ASN A 697 30.99 17.56 0.25
CA ASN A 697 29.65 18.13 0.39
C ASN A 697 29.33 19.21 -0.65
N ALA A 698 30.34 19.95 -1.08
CA ALA A 698 30.21 21.00 -2.09
C ALA A 698 31.56 21.32 -2.74
N TRP A 699 31.56 21.80 -3.97
CA TRP A 699 32.75 22.27 -4.70
C TRP A 699 32.39 23.38 -5.68
N PHE A 700 33.38 24.15 -6.10
CA PHE A 700 33.25 25.13 -7.16
C PHE A 700 33.64 24.55 -8.51
N VAL A 701 32.89 24.89 -9.56
CA VAL A 701 33.22 24.57 -10.94
C VAL A 701 33.77 25.78 -11.68
N SER A 702 34.62 25.53 -12.66
CA SER A 702 35.24 26.59 -13.47
C SER A 702 34.49 26.90 -14.77
N SER A 703 33.66 25.97 -15.22
CA SER A 703 32.89 26.06 -16.46
C SER A 703 31.64 25.18 -16.43
N ALA A 704 30.82 25.33 -17.48
CA ALA A 704 29.67 24.47 -17.68
C ALA A 704 29.59 23.97 -19.13
N VAL A 705 28.93 22.84 -19.32
CA VAL A 705 28.51 22.31 -20.62
C VAL A 705 27.00 22.25 -20.66
N GLU A 706 26.41 22.76 -21.72
CA GLU A 706 24.97 22.73 -21.94
C GLU A 706 24.55 21.39 -22.57
N ALA A 707 23.43 20.85 -22.08
CA ALA A 707 22.79 19.69 -22.66
C ALA A 707 21.42 20.10 -23.23
N SER A 708 21.23 19.91 -24.51
CA SER A 708 20.00 20.31 -25.23
C SER A 708 18.82 19.38 -24.94
N THR A 709 19.06 18.15 -24.47
CA THR A 709 18.04 17.13 -24.17
C THR A 709 18.38 16.37 -22.89
N PRO A 710 17.38 15.78 -22.21
CA PRO A 710 17.62 14.91 -21.04
C PRO A 710 18.54 13.71 -21.34
N ASP A 711 18.45 13.13 -22.56
CA ASP A 711 19.35 12.03 -22.97
C ASP A 711 20.79 12.49 -23.09
N GLU A 712 21.03 13.69 -23.58
CA GLU A 712 22.36 14.30 -23.66
C GLU A 712 22.86 14.68 -22.26
N GLU A 713 22.01 15.29 -21.41
CA GLU A 713 22.35 15.65 -20.03
C GLU A 713 22.89 14.45 -19.25
N ILE A 714 22.18 13.31 -19.25
CA ILE A 714 22.63 12.12 -18.53
C ILE A 714 23.86 11.49 -19.20
N ALA A 715 23.98 11.52 -20.52
CA ALA A 715 25.12 10.95 -21.25
C ALA A 715 26.42 11.72 -21.01
N LEU A 716 26.35 13.03 -20.88
CA LEU A 716 27.51 13.90 -20.61
C LEU A 716 28.17 13.61 -19.27
N LEU A 717 27.47 13.02 -18.29
CA LEU A 717 28.09 12.60 -17.02
C LEU A 717 29.27 11.67 -17.21
N ALA A 718 29.22 10.79 -18.22
CA ALA A 718 30.31 9.83 -18.47
C ALA A 718 31.59 10.49 -18.96
N SER A 719 31.49 11.54 -19.79
CA SER A 719 32.60 12.17 -20.52
C SER A 719 33.13 13.44 -19.87
N THR A 720 32.38 14.06 -18.95
CA THR A 720 32.72 15.34 -18.32
C THR A 720 33.49 15.10 -17.01
N ASP A 721 34.47 15.94 -16.74
CA ASP A 721 35.09 16.03 -15.41
C ASP A 721 34.18 16.89 -14.50
N LEU A 722 33.31 16.23 -13.74
CA LEU A 722 32.30 16.88 -12.91
C LEU A 722 32.88 17.63 -11.68
N ARG A 723 34.20 17.52 -11.42
CA ARG A 723 34.87 18.33 -10.39
C ARG A 723 35.15 19.74 -10.88
N ASP A 724 35.27 19.94 -12.18
CA ASP A 724 35.67 21.23 -12.77
C ASP A 724 34.58 21.80 -13.69
N VAL A 725 33.74 20.95 -14.28
CA VAL A 725 32.75 21.32 -15.30
C VAL A 725 31.36 20.80 -14.90
N ALA A 726 30.40 21.71 -14.74
CA ALA A 726 28.99 21.33 -14.48
C ALA A 726 28.25 20.99 -15.78
N VAL A 727 27.44 19.94 -15.78
CA VAL A 727 26.50 19.64 -16.86
C VAL A 727 25.16 20.30 -16.54
N ILE A 728 24.73 21.24 -17.40
CA ILE A 728 23.50 22.03 -17.20
C ILE A 728 22.49 21.66 -18.29
N GLY A 729 21.28 21.29 -17.91
CA GLY A 729 20.18 21.05 -18.85
C GLY A 729 19.57 22.34 -19.36
N ALA A 730 19.00 22.33 -20.58
CA ALA A 730 18.36 23.47 -21.26
C ALA A 730 17.25 24.16 -20.44
N ASP A 731 16.72 23.53 -19.39
CA ASP A 731 15.76 24.16 -18.46
C ASP A 731 16.39 25.25 -17.57
N PHE A 732 17.74 25.38 -17.58
CA PHE A 732 18.53 26.28 -16.73
C PHE A 732 19.53 27.12 -17.53
N ASP A 733 19.10 27.60 -18.72
CA ASP A 733 19.91 28.44 -19.64
C ASP A 733 20.53 29.68 -18.94
N ASP A 734 19.76 30.34 -18.07
CA ASP A 734 20.23 31.49 -17.29
C ASP A 734 21.44 31.13 -16.42
N ALA A 735 21.45 29.96 -15.79
CA ALA A 735 22.57 29.48 -14.99
C ALA A 735 23.76 29.11 -15.87
N PHE A 736 23.53 28.49 -17.03
CA PHE A 736 24.56 28.20 -18.01
C PHE A 736 25.22 29.47 -18.55
N GLU A 737 24.44 30.49 -18.92
CA GLU A 737 24.96 31.79 -19.40
C GLU A 737 25.82 32.49 -18.34
N LEU A 738 25.36 32.49 -17.08
CA LEU A 738 26.12 33.06 -15.97
C LEU A 738 27.46 32.36 -15.75
N ILE A 739 27.49 31.02 -15.74
CA ILE A 739 28.73 30.23 -15.55
C ILE A 739 29.67 30.42 -16.76
N SER A 740 29.15 30.40 -17.98
CA SER A 740 29.91 30.47 -19.21
C SER A 740 30.40 31.91 -19.52
N GLY A 741 29.62 32.91 -19.11
CA GLY A 741 29.92 34.34 -19.30
C GLY A 741 30.90 34.87 -18.26
N SER A 742 31.01 34.24 -17.10
CA SER A 742 32.01 34.56 -16.10
C SER A 742 33.38 34.18 -16.66
N SER A 743 34.12 35.13 -17.14
CA SER A 743 35.52 34.90 -17.51
C SER A 743 36.31 34.60 -16.25
N VAL A 744 36.34 33.32 -15.90
CA VAL A 744 37.16 32.82 -14.80
C VAL A 744 38.62 32.97 -15.22
N LEU A 745 39.13 34.19 -15.05
CA LEU A 745 40.57 34.41 -15.01
C LEU A 745 41.06 33.59 -13.81
N ARG A 746 41.79 32.51 -14.07
CA ARG A 746 42.52 31.80 -13.03
C ARG A 746 43.36 32.81 -12.28
N SER A 747 42.95 33.17 -11.07
CA SER A 747 43.76 33.94 -10.17
C SER A 747 45.10 33.23 -10.01
N GLN A 748 46.20 33.86 -10.49
CA GLN A 748 47.53 33.29 -10.38
C GLN A 748 48.11 33.46 -8.96
N ASP A 749 47.50 34.27 -8.09
CA ASP A 749 48.10 34.69 -6.80
C ASP A 749 47.14 34.75 -5.61
N GLY A 750 45.86 34.25 -5.71
CA GLY A 750 44.86 34.28 -4.64
C GLY A 750 44.83 33.01 -3.77
N GLU A 751 44.29 33.10 -2.56
CA GLU A 751 43.91 31.90 -1.77
C GLU A 751 42.90 31.06 -2.55
N PRO A 752 43.03 29.72 -2.55
CA PRO A 752 42.11 28.89 -3.28
C PRO A 752 40.65 29.07 -2.75
N ALA A 753 39.69 29.27 -3.65
CA ALA A 753 38.29 29.34 -3.29
C ALA A 753 37.87 28.10 -2.44
N SER A 754 37.13 28.32 -1.36
CA SER A 754 36.72 27.28 -0.43
C SER A 754 35.23 27.33 -0.13
N ILE A 755 34.62 26.16 0.02
CA ILE A 755 33.24 26.01 0.48
C ILE A 755 33.17 24.80 1.43
N VAL A 756 32.60 24.98 2.60
CA VAL A 756 32.56 23.97 3.66
C VAL A 756 31.20 23.93 4.31
N LEU A 757 30.63 22.75 4.49
CA LEU A 757 29.40 22.52 5.25
C LEU A 757 29.71 22.79 6.75
N THR A 758 28.94 23.71 7.35
CA THR A 758 29.11 24.12 8.75
C THR A 758 27.96 23.64 9.65
N HIS A 759 26.81 23.34 9.06
CA HIS A 759 25.66 22.82 9.79
C HIS A 759 24.84 21.90 8.87
N TYR A 760 24.41 20.79 9.47
CA TYR A 760 23.51 19.83 8.84
C TYR A 760 22.27 19.57 9.69
N ALA A 761 21.10 19.72 9.10
CA ALA A 761 19.84 19.13 9.52
C ALA A 761 19.09 18.63 8.28
N PRO A 762 18.17 17.67 8.40
CA PRO A 762 17.47 17.15 7.21
C PRO A 762 16.76 18.23 6.39
N ASN A 763 16.25 19.27 7.05
CA ASN A 763 15.55 20.42 6.43
C ASN A 763 16.41 21.67 6.28
N GLU A 764 17.68 21.66 6.75
CA GLU A 764 18.55 22.84 6.72
C GLU A 764 20.00 22.49 6.51
N LEU A 765 20.66 23.15 5.56
CA LEU A 765 22.08 23.06 5.28
C LEU A 765 22.69 24.45 5.32
N ARG A 766 23.86 24.60 6.00
CA ARG A 766 24.60 25.85 6.01
C ARG A 766 26.02 25.61 5.55
N TYR A 767 26.46 26.40 4.58
CA TYR A 767 27.81 26.36 4.04
C TYR A 767 28.48 27.72 4.26
N SER A 768 29.73 27.70 4.66
CA SER A 768 30.59 28.88 4.67
C SER A 768 31.45 28.84 3.41
N TYR A 769 31.56 29.95 2.68
CA TYR A 769 32.36 30.05 1.50
C TYR A 769 33.26 31.27 1.49
N ASN A 770 34.39 31.19 0.74
CA ASN A 770 35.27 32.30 0.43
C ASN A 770 35.71 32.15 -1.03
N THR A 771 35.51 33.19 -1.85
CA THR A 771 35.87 33.16 -3.26
C THR A 771 36.30 34.54 -3.75
N ASP A 772 37.27 34.60 -4.62
CA ASP A 772 37.83 35.81 -5.20
C ASP A 772 37.05 36.35 -6.39
N THR A 773 36.08 35.59 -6.91
CA THR A 773 35.20 35.97 -8.02
C THR A 773 33.83 35.31 -7.80
N GLU A 774 32.81 35.80 -8.54
CA GLU A 774 31.53 35.12 -8.63
C GLU A 774 31.71 33.72 -9.22
N ARG A 775 31.19 32.64 -8.55
CA ARG A 775 31.36 31.25 -8.95
C ARG A 775 30.08 30.44 -8.79
N ALA A 776 29.99 29.36 -9.56
CA ALA A 776 29.00 28.31 -9.34
C ALA A 776 29.51 27.30 -8.33
N ALA A 777 28.75 27.13 -7.24
CA ALA A 777 28.93 26.06 -6.27
C ALA A 777 27.96 24.93 -6.59
N ILE A 778 28.48 23.70 -6.69
CA ILE A 778 27.71 22.47 -6.84
C ILE A 778 27.72 21.75 -5.51
N PHE A 779 26.60 21.14 -5.15
CA PHE A 779 26.38 20.46 -3.88
C PHE A 779 26.02 19.00 -4.13
N SER A 780 26.59 18.09 -3.37
CA SER A 780 26.22 16.66 -3.42
C SER A 780 24.78 16.37 -2.97
N GLU A 781 23.90 17.39 -3.06
CA GLU A 781 22.53 17.34 -2.60
C GLU A 781 21.56 17.17 -3.76
N ILE A 782 20.56 16.31 -3.55
CA ILE A 782 19.57 15.99 -4.58
C ILE A 782 18.68 17.20 -4.87
N TYR A 783 18.65 17.60 -6.14
CA TYR A 783 17.75 18.64 -6.62
C TYR A 783 16.30 18.14 -6.63
N TYR A 784 15.44 18.94 -6.04
CA TYR A 784 13.99 18.81 -6.14
C TYR A 784 13.39 20.20 -6.36
N PRO A 785 12.56 20.42 -7.39
CA PRO A 785 12.18 21.78 -7.85
C PRO A 785 11.16 22.48 -6.95
N LYS A 786 10.71 21.83 -5.85
CA LYS A 786 9.70 22.38 -4.96
C LYS A 786 10.20 22.38 -3.52
N GLY A 787 10.06 23.53 -2.85
CA GLY A 787 10.26 23.65 -1.41
C GLY A 787 11.67 24.00 -0.96
N TRP A 788 12.72 23.67 -1.69
CA TRP A 788 14.07 24.14 -1.37
C TRP A 788 14.24 25.61 -1.72
N LYS A 789 14.70 26.39 -0.75
CA LYS A 789 15.00 27.84 -0.89
C LYS A 789 16.43 28.07 -0.41
N ALA A 790 17.11 29.03 -1.03
CA ALA A 790 18.47 29.40 -0.66
C ALA A 790 18.60 30.91 -0.41
N TRP A 791 19.45 31.25 0.56
CA TRP A 791 19.84 32.61 0.89
C TRP A 791 21.34 32.69 1.05
N ILE A 792 21.91 33.82 0.62
CA ILE A 792 23.30 34.15 0.86
C ILE A 792 23.32 35.24 1.94
N GLU A 793 23.86 34.86 3.09
CA GLU A 793 24.06 35.70 4.25
C GLU A 793 25.50 36.20 4.35
N PRO A 794 25.77 37.40 4.88
CA PRO A 794 27.13 37.81 5.22
C PRO A 794 27.81 36.87 6.18
N ALA A 795 29.15 36.78 6.10
CA ALA A 795 29.93 35.90 6.95
C ALA A 795 29.60 36.05 8.44
N GLY A 796 29.34 34.93 9.11
CA GLY A 796 28.99 34.93 10.52
C GLY A 796 27.59 35.43 10.90
N LYS A 797 26.74 35.80 9.95
CA LYS A 797 25.34 36.17 10.18
C LYS A 797 24.39 35.00 9.89
N TYR A 798 23.34 34.91 10.69
CA TYR A 798 22.25 33.93 10.52
C TYR A 798 20.95 34.62 10.98
N GLY A 799 19.90 34.48 10.20
CA GLY A 799 18.58 34.96 10.54
C GLY A 799 17.93 34.18 11.69
N GLU A 800 16.65 34.05 11.71
CA GLU A 800 15.94 33.22 12.68
C GLU A 800 14.89 32.33 12.01
N VAL A 801 14.56 31.21 12.62
CA VAL A 801 13.45 30.35 12.17
C VAL A 801 12.22 30.66 12.98
N ARG A 802 11.13 31.07 12.33
CA ARG A 802 9.82 31.32 12.94
C ARG A 802 8.75 30.47 12.28
N ASN A 803 8.07 29.67 13.07
CA ASN A 803 7.02 28.76 12.59
C ASN A 803 7.47 27.85 11.44
N GLY A 804 8.69 27.32 11.51
CA GLY A 804 9.27 26.46 10.47
C GLY A 804 9.75 27.20 9.19
N HIS A 805 9.75 28.55 9.18
CA HIS A 805 10.23 29.36 8.06
C HIS A 805 11.42 30.20 8.45
N TYR A 806 12.44 30.19 7.59
CA TYR A 806 13.61 31.04 7.76
C TYR A 806 13.27 32.50 7.47
N GLN A 807 13.68 33.36 8.38
CA GLN A 807 13.61 34.81 8.25
C GLN A 807 15.04 35.32 8.07
N PRO A 808 15.47 35.64 6.82
CA PRO A 808 16.81 36.08 6.55
C PRO A 808 17.11 37.43 7.22
N THR A 809 18.40 37.75 7.38
CA THR A 809 18.83 39.08 7.82
C THR A 809 18.51 40.13 6.78
N GLU A 810 18.53 41.42 7.17
CA GLU A 810 18.28 42.55 6.22
C GLU A 810 19.32 42.61 5.09
N ASP A 811 20.53 42.10 5.31
CA ASP A 811 21.64 42.08 4.37
C ASP A 811 21.65 40.83 3.47
N ALA A 812 20.79 39.87 3.72
CA ALA A 812 20.73 38.59 3.00
C ALA A 812 20.22 38.81 1.55
N ARG A 813 20.68 37.95 0.64
CA ARG A 813 20.18 37.86 -0.75
C ARG A 813 19.54 36.52 -0.97
N THR A 814 18.39 36.49 -1.63
CA THR A 814 17.85 35.21 -2.14
C THR A 814 18.74 34.73 -3.28
N ALA A 815 18.96 33.42 -3.33
CA ALA A 815 19.70 32.76 -4.39
C ALA A 815 18.82 31.70 -5.06
N ASP A 816 18.88 31.64 -6.37
CA ASP A 816 18.18 30.60 -7.14
C ASP A 816 18.97 29.32 -7.11
N ILE A 817 18.27 28.21 -6.86
CA ILE A 817 18.81 26.86 -6.91
C ILE A 817 18.56 26.30 -8.30
N PHE A 818 19.61 26.02 -9.05
CA PHE A 818 19.52 25.34 -10.35
C PHE A 818 19.91 23.88 -10.25
N ARG A 819 19.56 23.09 -11.25
CA ARG A 819 19.95 21.69 -11.37
C ARG A 819 21.25 21.59 -12.20
N ALA A 820 22.21 20.85 -11.63
CA ALA A 820 23.44 20.46 -12.31
C ALA A 820 23.64 18.94 -12.26
N ASP A 821 24.47 18.42 -13.16
CA ASP A 821 24.93 17.04 -13.17
C ASP A 821 23.79 16.03 -13.03
N TRP A 822 22.73 16.23 -13.84
CA TRP A 822 21.50 15.47 -13.88
C TRP A 822 20.57 15.69 -12.69
N MET A 823 21.09 15.74 -11.43
CA MET A 823 20.21 15.85 -10.27
C MET A 823 20.85 16.49 -9.02
N LEU A 824 21.97 17.16 -9.13
CA LEU A 824 22.58 17.89 -8.03
C LEU A 824 22.06 19.35 -7.97
N ARG A 825 22.19 19.98 -6.79
CA ARG A 825 21.90 21.41 -6.62
C ARG A 825 23.10 22.26 -6.99
N GLY A 826 22.85 23.36 -7.64
CA GLY A 826 23.84 24.40 -7.86
C GLY A 826 23.31 25.76 -7.41
N VAL A 827 24.23 26.65 -6.97
CA VAL A 827 23.95 28.04 -6.60
C VAL A 827 25.10 28.93 -7.09
N ILE A 828 24.76 30.07 -7.67
CA ILE A 828 25.76 31.11 -8.00
C ILE A 828 26.03 31.91 -6.73
N VAL A 829 27.28 31.97 -6.29
CA VAL A 829 27.71 32.71 -5.12
C VAL A 829 28.53 33.95 -5.53
N PRO A 830 28.29 35.11 -4.91
CA PRO A 830 29.04 36.32 -5.21
C PRO A 830 30.50 36.24 -4.68
N GLU A 831 31.36 37.11 -5.21
CA GLU A 831 32.71 37.34 -4.69
C GLU A 831 32.68 37.71 -3.19
N GLY A 832 33.69 37.23 -2.45
CA GLY A 832 33.91 37.50 -1.02
C GLY A 832 33.61 36.29 -0.12
N GLU A 833 33.50 36.60 1.16
CA GLU A 833 33.14 35.65 2.21
C GLU A 833 31.64 35.72 2.54
N GLY A 834 31.00 34.58 2.70
CA GLY A 834 29.60 34.50 3.05
C GLY A 834 29.14 33.14 3.56
N GLN A 835 27.86 33.07 3.82
CA GLN A 835 27.20 31.80 4.16
C GLN A 835 26.05 31.54 3.22
N ILE A 836 25.90 30.30 2.77
CA ILE A 836 24.75 29.83 2.02
C ILE A 836 23.85 29.06 2.99
N ILE A 837 22.59 29.50 3.13
CA ILE A 837 21.57 28.82 3.92
C ILE A 837 20.59 28.18 2.95
N MET A 838 20.44 26.88 2.98
CA MET A 838 19.42 26.15 2.22
C MET A 838 18.40 25.54 3.17
N ARG A 839 17.11 25.78 2.93
CA ARG A 839 16.04 25.16 3.73
C ARG A 839 14.93 24.57 2.85
N PHE A 840 14.37 23.50 3.35
CA PHE A 840 13.21 22.84 2.73
C PHE A 840 11.91 23.34 3.36
N GLU A 841 11.23 24.22 2.68
CA GLU A 841 10.01 24.91 3.14
C GLU A 841 8.91 24.86 2.04
N PRO A 842 8.33 23.69 1.77
CA PRO A 842 7.33 23.54 0.72
C PRO A 842 5.98 24.15 1.11
N ASP A 843 5.47 25.08 0.28
CA ASP A 843 4.18 25.75 0.51
C ASP A 843 2.98 24.79 0.49
N SER A 844 3.10 23.67 -0.23
CA SER A 844 2.08 22.62 -0.33
C SER A 844 1.73 22.00 1.03
N TYR A 845 2.70 21.90 1.93
CA TYR A 845 2.48 21.35 3.27
C TYR A 845 1.64 22.30 4.14
N GLN A 846 1.96 23.60 4.16
CA GLN A 846 1.19 24.58 4.92
C GLN A 846 -0.24 24.72 4.38
N LEU A 847 -0.39 24.76 3.05
CA LEU A 847 -1.71 24.77 2.42
C LEU A 847 -2.51 23.53 2.82
N GLY A 848 -1.87 22.35 2.74
CA GLY A 848 -2.47 21.07 3.13
C GLY A 848 -2.96 21.06 4.58
N GLU A 849 -2.14 21.53 5.51
CA GLU A 849 -2.48 21.64 6.93
C GLU A 849 -3.71 22.55 7.17
N ASN A 850 -3.73 23.73 6.55
CA ASN A 850 -4.84 24.67 6.72
C ASN A 850 -6.16 24.11 6.17
N VAL A 851 -6.12 23.46 5.00
CA VAL A 851 -7.30 22.83 4.38
C VAL A 851 -7.78 21.64 5.23
N SER A 852 -6.87 20.80 5.72
CA SER A 852 -7.20 19.66 6.58
C SER A 852 -7.86 20.11 7.87
N ARG A 853 -7.33 21.15 8.52
CA ARG A 853 -7.90 21.73 9.76
C ARG A 853 -9.32 22.24 9.54
N ALA A 854 -9.52 23.06 8.52
CA ALA A 854 -10.83 23.62 8.23
C ALA A 854 -11.86 22.52 7.89
N SER A 855 -11.46 21.54 7.08
CA SER A 855 -12.34 20.45 6.62
C SER A 855 -12.66 19.46 7.73
N SER A 856 -11.71 19.14 8.62
CA SER A 856 -11.94 18.23 9.74
C SER A 856 -12.89 18.84 10.77
N ILE A 857 -12.74 20.11 11.10
CA ILE A 857 -13.69 20.86 11.94
C ILE A 857 -15.08 20.85 11.32
N ALA A 858 -15.19 21.18 10.01
CA ALA A 858 -16.47 21.17 9.29
C ALA A 858 -17.12 19.78 9.32
N LEU A 859 -16.36 18.71 9.10
CA LEU A 859 -16.88 17.33 9.10
C LEU A 859 -17.39 16.92 10.50
N ILE A 860 -16.67 17.27 11.57
CA ILE A 860 -17.07 17.00 12.96
C ILE A 860 -18.36 17.76 13.29
N LEU A 861 -18.46 19.04 12.93
CA LEU A 861 -19.66 19.84 13.16
C LEU A 861 -20.85 19.29 12.37
N LEU A 862 -20.67 18.88 11.13
CA LEU A 862 -21.70 18.21 10.32
C LEU A 862 -22.17 16.91 10.96
N LEU A 863 -21.28 16.12 11.56
CA LEU A 863 -21.62 14.89 12.25
C LEU A 863 -22.53 15.18 13.45
N LEU A 864 -22.14 16.12 14.30
CA LEU A 864 -22.93 16.55 15.47
C LEU A 864 -24.29 17.11 15.07
N ALA A 865 -24.33 17.99 14.07
CA ALA A 865 -25.56 18.56 13.54
C ALA A 865 -26.51 17.51 12.92
N SER A 866 -25.96 16.55 12.18
CA SER A 866 -26.75 15.49 11.54
C SER A 866 -27.36 14.51 12.56
N ILE A 867 -26.64 14.17 13.63
CA ILE A 867 -27.15 13.36 14.74
C ILE A 867 -28.29 14.10 15.45
N THR A 868 -28.05 15.37 15.79
CA THR A 868 -29.07 16.23 16.43
C THR A 868 -30.32 16.36 15.57
N GLY A 869 -30.15 16.59 14.26
CA GLY A 869 -31.25 16.66 13.30
C GLY A 869 -32.13 15.39 13.25
N VAL A 870 -31.48 14.20 13.32
CA VAL A 870 -32.22 12.93 13.39
C VAL A 870 -32.97 12.77 14.71
N ILE A 871 -32.37 13.18 15.85
CA ILE A 871 -33.04 13.13 17.15
C ILE A 871 -34.27 14.03 17.17
N ILE A 872 -34.18 15.29 16.72
CA ILE A 872 -35.27 16.24 16.64
C ILE A 872 -36.37 15.71 15.70
N SER A 873 -35.98 15.13 14.54
CA SER A 873 -36.93 14.60 13.58
C SER A 873 -37.72 13.37 14.07
N LYS A 874 -37.27 12.67 15.09
CA LYS A 874 -37.98 11.56 15.74
C LYS A 874 -38.99 12.04 16.77
N ASN A 875 -38.81 13.22 17.34
CA ASN A 875 -39.67 13.79 18.37
C ASN A 875 -40.80 14.63 17.77
N LYS A 876 -40.71 14.97 16.48
CA LYS A 876 -41.77 15.52 15.66
C LYS A 876 -42.39 14.40 14.78
#